data_db009581c583055425d2c306ef029113
#
_entry.id   db009581c583055425d2c306ef029113
#
_cell.length_a   1.000
_cell.length_b   1.000
_cell.length_c   1.000
_cell.angle_alpha   90.00
_cell.angle_beta   90.00
_cell.angle_gamma   90.00
#
_symmetry.space_group_name_H-M   'P 1'
#
loop_
_entity.id
_entity.type
_entity.pdbx_description
1 polymer ?
#
loop_
_entity_poly.entity_id
_entity_poly.type
_entity_poly.pdbx_seq_one_letter_code
_entity_poly.pdbx_strand_id
1 'polypeptide(L)'
;MSDETKDISIEEGNFETKVTHSYGDEDIQVLDGLEAVRKRPGMYIASTSSKGLHHLVWEIVDNGIDEAMAGYASTITVTVDKDNVISVEDDGRGMPTGMNEKTGKSTIETIFTVLHAGGKFGGGAYKVSGGLHGVGASVVNALSEWLEVQVFHEGKVYCVSFKNGGHTVEPLKVCGECDPSKHGSLVKFKADPTIFKETTVYDYEVLRDRLRQLAFLNKGIRIVFNDERQEEEDKKSHTFYFEGGLKQYIEYLNKNRTVIHPDIIYCEGHEDGIECEIAVQYNDGYNPNVYTFCNNINTGEGGTHEEGFRLALNRVINKYARENGFLKEKDDNLTSDDCREGITAVISVKHPDPQYEGQTKTKLGNTEVRKIVSDIFGTQLERFLLENPDEAKIIIEKASLASQARMAAKKARELTRRKNVLEISSLPGKLADCSSKDATISEIYIVEGDSAGGSAKQGRDSHYQAILPLRGKILNVEKARQHKIYENAEIRSMITAFGCGVMDEVDTSKLRYHKIVIMTDADVDGAHIRTLLLTFFYRYLKPIIEEGYVYIAQPPLYKVQKGNAVRYAYTDRQLEEIKSQMGDKLSIQRYKGLGEMNPEQLWETPMDPKNRTLIRVNVDDAEAADQAFSMLMGEEVEPRRNFIIENAHFVENLDI
;
A
#
# COMPACT_ATOMS: atom_id res chain seq x y z
N MET A 1 21.86 -22.80 -61.75
CA MET A 1 20.77 -21.83 -61.62
C MET A 1 20.60 -21.60 -60.15
N SER A 2 21.21 -20.64 -59.82
CA SER A 2 21.37 -19.68 -58.74
C SER A 2 20.38 -19.82 -57.60
N ASP A 3 20.97 -20.27 -56.47
CA ASP A 3 20.50 -20.10 -55.10
C ASP A 3 20.52 -18.63 -54.72
N GLU A 4 19.38 -18.02 -54.43
CA GLU A 4 19.28 -16.74 -53.78
C GLU A 4 19.03 -16.95 -52.30
N THR A 5 20.11 -17.03 -51.52
CA THR A 5 20.10 -16.84 -50.08
C THR A 5 19.88 -15.35 -49.81
N LYS A 6 18.68 -15.01 -49.30
CA LYS A 6 18.41 -13.70 -48.72
C LYS A 6 19.10 -13.61 -47.38
N ASP A 7 20.22 -12.91 -47.33
CA ASP A 7 20.81 -12.39 -46.11
C ASP A 7 19.80 -11.44 -45.43
N ILE A 8 19.26 -11.88 -44.29
CA ILE A 8 18.53 -10.99 -43.37
C ILE A 8 19.61 -10.32 -42.53
N SER A 9 20.02 -9.13 -42.93
CA SER A 9 20.81 -8.25 -42.09
C SER A 9 19.95 -7.82 -40.88
N ILE A 10 20.32 -8.29 -39.67
CA ILE A 10 19.84 -7.75 -38.41
C ILE A 10 20.46 -6.36 -38.32
N GLU A 11 19.68 -5.30 -38.60
CA GLU A 11 20.05 -3.96 -38.22
C GLU A 11 20.11 -3.92 -36.68
N GLU A 12 21.31 -3.84 -36.13
CA GLU A 12 21.54 -3.43 -34.74
C GLU A 12 20.91 -2.03 -34.60
N GLY A 13 19.76 -1.99 -33.93
CA GLY A 13 19.10 -0.75 -33.57
C GLY A 13 19.99 0.00 -32.59
N ASN A 14 20.86 0.86 -33.10
CA ASN A 14 21.46 1.92 -32.32
C ASN A 14 20.32 2.80 -31.80
N PHE A 15 19.94 2.62 -30.55
CA PHE A 15 19.17 3.61 -29.82
C PHE A 15 20.04 4.88 -29.76
N GLU A 16 19.85 5.79 -30.70
CA GLU A 16 20.42 7.12 -30.60
C GLU A 16 19.78 7.82 -29.40
N THR A 17 20.42 7.72 -28.26
CA THR A 17 20.07 8.47 -27.04
C THR A 17 20.39 9.96 -27.18
N LYS A 18 21.04 10.37 -28.28
CA LYS A 18 21.42 11.76 -28.54
C LYS A 18 20.28 12.49 -29.21
N VAL A 19 19.61 13.37 -28.46
CA VAL A 19 18.61 14.30 -29.01
C VAL A 19 19.33 15.23 -30.01
N THR A 20 18.89 15.25 -31.27
CA THR A 20 19.48 16.08 -32.34
C THR A 20 18.98 17.53 -32.32
N HIS A 21 18.00 17.85 -31.45
CA HIS A 21 17.49 19.21 -31.26
C HIS A 21 18.48 20.05 -30.47
N SER A 22 18.77 21.29 -30.95
CA SER A 22 19.64 22.22 -30.21
C SER A 22 18.90 22.71 -28.97
N TYR A 23 19.52 22.55 -27.80
CA TYR A 23 19.01 23.07 -26.54
C TYR A 23 19.28 24.57 -26.46
N GLY A 24 18.24 25.38 -26.55
CA GLY A 24 18.29 26.85 -26.56
C GLY A 24 17.30 27.47 -25.57
N ASP A 25 17.32 28.81 -25.49
CA ASP A 25 16.43 29.57 -24.57
C ASP A 25 14.94 29.29 -24.84
N GLU A 26 14.56 28.95 -26.06
CA GLU A 26 13.19 28.60 -26.46
C GLU A 26 12.70 27.25 -25.88
N ASP A 27 13.61 26.37 -25.45
CA ASP A 27 13.28 25.10 -24.87
C ASP A 27 12.93 25.20 -23.37
N ILE A 28 13.22 26.34 -22.76
CA ILE A 28 12.91 26.61 -21.37
C ILE A 28 11.47 27.10 -21.24
N GLN A 29 10.57 26.20 -20.84
CA GLN A 29 9.17 26.52 -20.58
C GLN A 29 8.95 26.87 -19.12
N VAL A 30 8.42 28.06 -18.85
CA VAL A 30 7.92 28.44 -17.53
C VAL A 30 6.44 28.07 -17.47
N LEU A 31 6.07 27.23 -16.53
CA LEU A 31 4.69 26.82 -16.27
C LEU A 31 4.18 27.54 -15.05
N ASP A 32 3.10 28.29 -15.18
CA ASP A 32 2.50 29.03 -14.09
C ASP A 32 1.27 28.34 -13.50
N GLY A 33 1.15 28.40 -12.18
CA GLY A 33 -0.05 28.04 -11.43
C GLY A 33 -0.56 26.61 -11.72
N LEU A 34 -1.86 26.51 -12.02
CA LEU A 34 -2.55 25.23 -12.18
C LEU A 34 -2.15 24.47 -13.44
N GLU A 35 -1.60 25.15 -14.46
CA GLU A 35 -1.11 24.48 -15.67
C GLU A 35 0.08 23.56 -15.36
N ALA A 36 0.97 23.96 -14.44
CA ALA A 36 2.08 23.14 -13.97
C ALA A 36 1.59 21.82 -13.35
N VAL A 37 0.50 21.88 -12.55
CA VAL A 37 -0.12 20.71 -11.94
C VAL A 37 -0.66 19.75 -12.99
N ARG A 38 -1.40 20.26 -13.99
CA ARG A 38 -1.97 19.45 -15.08
C ARG A 38 -0.91 18.79 -15.94
N LYS A 39 0.21 19.48 -16.19
CA LYS A 39 1.31 18.98 -17.03
C LYS A 39 2.17 17.94 -16.32
N ARG A 40 2.29 18.03 -14.99
CA ARG A 40 3.09 17.14 -14.16
C ARG A 40 2.34 16.70 -12.87
N PRO A 41 1.17 16.04 -13.01
CA PRO A 41 0.35 15.70 -11.84
C PRO A 41 1.08 14.79 -10.85
N GLY A 42 1.97 13.89 -11.32
CA GLY A 42 2.75 13.01 -10.48
C GLY A 42 3.63 13.71 -9.44
N MET A 43 4.00 14.98 -9.64
CA MET A 43 4.73 15.77 -8.63
C MET A 43 3.88 16.10 -7.40
N TYR A 44 2.54 16.13 -7.54
CA TYR A 44 1.60 16.57 -6.50
C TYR A 44 0.81 15.42 -5.90
N ILE A 45 0.43 14.42 -6.71
CA ILE A 45 -0.42 13.27 -6.30
C ILE A 45 0.28 11.92 -6.49
N ALA A 46 1.61 11.91 -6.66
CA ALA A 46 2.46 10.74 -6.89
C ALA A 46 2.19 9.98 -8.19
N SER A 47 0.95 9.77 -8.61
CA SER A 47 0.59 9.07 -9.84
C SER A 47 -0.76 9.52 -10.38
N THR A 48 -1.10 9.16 -11.62
CA THR A 48 -2.43 9.33 -12.22
C THR A 48 -3.22 8.01 -12.28
N SER A 49 -2.77 6.99 -11.55
CA SER A 49 -3.47 5.72 -11.35
C SER A 49 -4.60 5.86 -10.32
N SER A 50 -5.26 4.76 -9.98
CA SER A 50 -6.27 4.69 -8.92
C SER A 50 -5.79 5.35 -7.61
N LYS A 51 -4.52 5.15 -7.20
CA LYS A 51 -3.95 5.75 -5.99
C LYS A 51 -3.97 7.29 -6.03
N GLY A 52 -3.56 7.88 -7.14
CA GLY A 52 -3.60 9.35 -7.30
C GLY A 52 -5.03 9.89 -7.40
N LEU A 53 -5.97 9.10 -7.96
CA LEU A 53 -7.38 9.44 -7.98
C LEU A 53 -7.94 9.58 -6.56
N HIS A 54 -7.70 8.60 -5.69
CA HIS A 54 -8.13 8.64 -4.28
C HIS A 54 -7.44 9.78 -3.50
N HIS A 55 -6.20 10.14 -3.88
CA HIS A 55 -5.49 11.24 -3.23
C HIS A 55 -6.24 12.58 -3.32
N LEU A 56 -7.00 12.82 -4.40
CA LEU A 56 -7.86 14.01 -4.50
C LEU A 56 -8.89 14.09 -3.36
N VAL A 57 -9.45 12.95 -2.97
CA VAL A 57 -10.41 12.88 -1.86
C VAL A 57 -9.71 13.21 -0.54
N TRP A 58 -8.51 12.65 -0.33
CA TRP A 58 -7.75 12.88 0.90
C TRP A 58 -7.40 14.35 1.10
N GLU A 59 -7.00 15.06 0.05
CA GLU A 59 -6.65 16.48 0.15
C GLU A 59 -7.83 17.36 0.62
N ILE A 60 -9.07 17.00 0.28
CA ILE A 60 -10.26 17.73 0.76
C ILE A 60 -10.69 17.25 2.14
N VAL A 61 -10.69 15.95 2.40
CA VAL A 61 -11.03 15.37 3.72
C VAL A 61 -10.07 15.88 4.79
N ASP A 62 -8.76 15.91 4.50
CA ASP A 62 -7.73 16.38 5.42
C ASP A 62 -7.94 17.86 5.81
N ASN A 63 -8.56 18.68 4.96
CA ASN A 63 -8.93 20.04 5.34
C ASN A 63 -10.03 20.06 6.42
N GLY A 64 -11.03 19.18 6.31
CA GLY A 64 -12.04 19.00 7.35
C GLY A 64 -11.45 18.45 8.66
N ILE A 65 -10.52 17.50 8.55
CA ILE A 65 -9.78 16.98 9.71
C ILE A 65 -8.94 18.08 10.38
N ASP A 66 -8.29 18.97 9.61
CA ASP A 66 -7.56 20.11 10.15
C ASP A 66 -8.48 21.07 10.94
N GLU A 67 -9.71 21.32 10.45
CA GLU A 67 -10.74 22.07 11.20
C GLU A 67 -11.14 21.35 12.51
N ALA A 68 -11.24 20.03 12.47
CA ALA A 68 -11.54 19.24 13.65
C ALA A 68 -10.37 19.22 14.66
N MET A 69 -9.13 19.09 14.20
CA MET A 69 -7.93 19.22 15.06
C MET A 69 -7.81 20.62 15.68
N ALA A 70 -8.28 21.65 14.98
CA ALA A 70 -8.37 23.00 15.50
C ALA A 70 -9.54 23.22 16.47
N GLY A 71 -10.40 22.19 16.66
CA GLY A 71 -11.52 22.19 17.61
C GLY A 71 -12.80 22.85 17.07
N TYR A 72 -12.92 23.04 15.75
CA TYR A 72 -14.06 23.73 15.15
C TYR A 72 -15.01 22.82 14.37
N ALA A 73 -14.54 21.68 13.87
CA ALA A 73 -15.40 20.70 13.23
C ALA A 73 -15.62 19.48 14.13
N SER A 74 -16.82 18.91 14.06
CA SER A 74 -17.23 17.70 14.77
C SER A 74 -17.68 16.59 13.81
N THR A 75 -18.09 16.96 12.61
CA THR A 75 -18.65 16.04 11.62
C THR A 75 -18.09 16.34 10.23
N ILE A 76 -17.65 15.29 9.55
CA ILE A 76 -17.23 15.33 8.15
C ILE A 76 -18.07 14.31 7.39
N THR A 77 -18.73 14.74 6.32
CA THR A 77 -19.53 13.86 5.47
C THR A 77 -18.89 13.74 4.09
N VAL A 78 -18.59 12.51 3.68
CA VAL A 78 -18.05 12.19 2.36
C VAL A 78 -19.11 11.42 1.58
N THR A 79 -19.46 11.89 0.39
CA THR A 79 -20.45 11.23 -0.47
C THR A 79 -19.86 10.99 -1.85
N VAL A 80 -20.03 9.77 -2.35
CA VAL A 80 -19.78 9.40 -3.75
C VAL A 80 -21.15 9.22 -4.41
N ASP A 81 -21.45 10.03 -5.40
CA ASP A 81 -22.71 9.88 -6.14
C ASP A 81 -22.62 8.83 -7.28
N LYS A 82 -23.73 8.59 -7.95
CA LYS A 82 -23.82 7.61 -9.04
C LYS A 82 -22.95 7.94 -10.26
N ASP A 83 -22.57 9.22 -10.43
CA ASP A 83 -21.73 9.71 -11.52
C ASP A 83 -20.25 9.82 -11.12
N ASN A 84 -19.86 9.21 -9.98
CA ASN A 84 -18.53 9.31 -9.37
C ASN A 84 -18.10 10.75 -9.05
N VAL A 85 -19.04 11.60 -8.67
CA VAL A 85 -18.76 12.91 -8.10
C VAL A 85 -18.52 12.74 -6.60
N ILE A 86 -17.44 13.33 -6.12
CA ILE A 86 -17.14 13.39 -4.69
C ILE A 86 -17.71 14.67 -4.09
N SER A 87 -18.36 14.53 -2.96
CA SER A 87 -18.77 15.65 -2.10
C SER A 87 -18.17 15.47 -0.72
N VAL A 88 -17.50 16.49 -0.21
CA VAL A 88 -16.98 16.52 1.16
C VAL A 88 -17.56 17.74 1.86
N GLU A 89 -18.32 17.50 2.93
CA GLU A 89 -18.91 18.55 3.77
C GLU A 89 -18.34 18.47 5.18
N ASP A 90 -17.90 19.58 5.73
CA ASP A 90 -17.48 19.72 7.12
C ASP A 90 -18.37 20.76 7.83
N ASP A 91 -18.50 20.61 9.15
CA ASP A 91 -19.17 21.57 10.04
C ASP A 91 -18.17 22.50 10.76
N GLY A 92 -17.03 22.78 10.12
CA GLY A 92 -15.99 23.68 10.63
C GLY A 92 -16.36 25.17 10.50
N ARG A 93 -15.36 26.06 10.63
CA ARG A 93 -15.56 27.52 10.52
C ARG A 93 -15.99 27.98 9.13
N GLY A 94 -15.77 27.14 8.12
CA GLY A 94 -15.84 27.54 6.73
C GLY A 94 -14.62 28.35 6.26
N MET A 95 -14.54 28.61 4.97
CA MET A 95 -13.49 29.41 4.37
C MET A 95 -13.85 30.90 4.43
N PRO A 96 -12.87 31.83 4.60
CA PRO A 96 -13.13 33.26 4.57
C PRO A 96 -13.72 33.70 3.22
N THR A 97 -14.80 34.47 3.25
CA THR A 97 -15.56 34.90 2.05
C THR A 97 -15.16 36.30 1.54
N GLY A 98 -14.21 36.97 2.18
CA GLY A 98 -13.70 38.29 1.80
C GLY A 98 -12.79 38.24 0.57
N MET A 99 -12.37 39.45 0.15
CA MET A 99 -11.41 39.65 -0.95
C MET A 99 -9.97 39.52 -0.45
N ASN A 100 -9.13 38.83 -1.20
CA ASN A 100 -7.70 38.75 -0.93
C ASN A 100 -6.99 39.95 -1.61
N GLU A 101 -6.34 40.80 -0.83
CA GLU A 101 -5.70 42.03 -1.30
C GLU A 101 -4.56 41.77 -2.32
N LYS A 102 -3.83 40.65 -2.19
CA LYS A 102 -2.70 40.36 -3.07
C LYS A 102 -3.14 39.86 -4.46
N THR A 103 -4.22 39.08 -4.53
CA THR A 103 -4.68 38.47 -5.77
C THR A 103 -5.80 39.25 -6.45
N GLY A 104 -6.48 40.13 -5.74
CA GLY A 104 -7.67 40.85 -6.21
C GLY A 104 -8.88 39.94 -6.47
N LYS A 105 -8.81 38.67 -6.02
CA LYS A 105 -9.87 37.65 -6.10
C LYS A 105 -10.46 37.44 -4.70
N SER A 106 -11.58 36.72 -4.63
CA SER A 106 -12.06 36.26 -3.34
C SER A 106 -11.05 35.29 -2.69
N THR A 107 -11.05 35.21 -1.36
CA THR A 107 -10.16 34.32 -0.62
C THR A 107 -10.37 32.86 -1.05
N ILE A 108 -11.62 32.43 -1.28
CA ILE A 108 -11.94 31.08 -1.75
C ILE A 108 -11.37 30.85 -3.14
N GLU A 109 -11.56 31.77 -4.09
CA GLU A 109 -10.96 31.65 -5.43
C GLU A 109 -9.43 31.58 -5.33
N THR A 110 -8.83 32.35 -4.45
CA THR A 110 -7.37 32.32 -4.23
C THR A 110 -6.90 30.94 -3.74
N ILE A 111 -7.59 30.34 -2.76
CA ILE A 111 -7.27 29.00 -2.22
C ILE A 111 -7.31 27.93 -3.32
N PHE A 112 -8.29 27.98 -4.23
CA PHE A 112 -8.48 26.98 -5.26
C PHE A 112 -7.76 27.27 -6.59
N THR A 113 -7.23 28.49 -6.82
CA THR A 113 -6.57 28.85 -8.10
C THR A 113 -5.10 29.23 -7.98
N VAL A 114 -4.59 29.45 -6.77
CA VAL A 114 -3.20 29.87 -6.55
C VAL A 114 -2.47 28.80 -5.74
N LEU A 115 -1.36 28.31 -6.28
CA LEU A 115 -0.48 27.41 -5.55
C LEU A 115 0.20 28.15 -4.38
N HIS A 116 0.41 27.43 -3.30
CA HIS A 116 0.99 27.96 -2.06
C HIS A 116 0.17 29.10 -1.44
N ALA A 117 -1.16 28.99 -1.55
CA ALA A 117 -2.12 29.87 -0.88
C ALA A 117 -2.87 29.09 0.20
N GLY A 118 -2.91 29.62 1.42
CA GLY A 118 -3.63 28.98 2.53
C GLY A 118 -3.39 29.66 3.87
N GLY A 119 -4.26 29.37 4.84
CA GLY A 119 -4.21 29.92 6.20
C GLY A 119 -3.29 29.16 7.17
N LYS A 120 -2.56 28.12 6.67
CA LYS A 120 -1.78 27.20 7.50
C LYS A 120 -0.28 27.55 7.57
N PHE A 121 0.20 28.59 6.88
CA PHE A 121 1.61 29.01 6.85
C PHE A 121 2.05 29.84 8.05
N GLY A 122 1.15 30.42 8.81
CA GLY A 122 1.47 31.45 9.79
C GLY A 122 1.19 31.11 11.26
N GLY A 123 0.83 29.88 11.61
CA GLY A 123 0.65 29.43 13.00
C GLY A 123 -0.50 30.07 13.80
N GLY A 124 -1.22 31.06 13.24
CA GLY A 124 -2.27 31.80 13.95
C GLY A 124 -3.63 31.10 13.94
N ALA A 125 -4.00 30.47 12.84
CA ALA A 125 -5.31 29.82 12.67
C ALA A 125 -5.30 28.31 12.97
N TYR A 126 -4.15 27.65 12.80
CA TYR A 126 -3.94 26.21 13.07
C TYR A 126 -2.61 26.03 13.80
N LYS A 127 -2.63 25.32 14.91
CA LYS A 127 -1.40 24.93 15.65
C LYS A 127 -0.74 23.71 15.01
N VAL A 128 -1.55 22.80 14.53
CA VAL A 128 -1.15 21.55 13.87
C VAL A 128 -2.04 21.37 12.65
N SER A 129 -1.49 20.95 11.53
CA SER A 129 -2.27 20.64 10.33
C SER A 129 -1.55 19.60 9.47
N GLY A 130 -2.31 18.80 8.70
CA GLY A 130 -1.78 17.91 7.68
C GLY A 130 -1.44 18.64 6.37
N GLY A 131 -2.18 19.71 6.07
CA GLY A 131 -2.03 20.54 4.87
C GLY A 131 -0.99 21.63 4.98
N LEU A 132 0.31 21.29 4.87
CA LEU A 132 1.42 22.22 5.08
C LEU A 132 1.81 23.06 3.87
N HIS A 133 1.60 22.54 2.67
CA HIS A 133 2.13 23.14 1.44
C HIS A 133 1.21 24.16 0.79
N GLY A 134 -0.07 24.26 1.24
CA GLY A 134 -1.07 25.15 0.66
C GLY A 134 -1.36 24.89 -0.81
N VAL A 135 -1.31 23.61 -1.22
CA VAL A 135 -1.53 23.21 -2.62
C VAL A 135 -2.70 22.24 -2.80
N GLY A 136 -3.14 21.52 -1.77
CA GLY A 136 -4.12 20.44 -1.89
C GLY A 136 -5.39 20.86 -2.63
N ALA A 137 -6.07 21.91 -2.16
CA ALA A 137 -7.31 22.39 -2.77
C ALA A 137 -7.11 22.84 -4.24
N SER A 138 -6.03 23.55 -4.54
CA SER A 138 -5.71 24.00 -5.90
C SER A 138 -5.30 22.84 -6.82
N VAL A 139 -4.64 21.80 -6.30
CA VAL A 139 -4.32 20.58 -7.03
C VAL A 139 -5.59 19.80 -7.38
N VAL A 140 -6.52 19.61 -6.43
CA VAL A 140 -7.81 18.96 -6.70
C VAL A 140 -8.56 19.73 -7.79
N ASN A 141 -8.61 21.06 -7.71
CA ASN A 141 -9.26 21.89 -8.70
C ASN A 141 -8.62 21.75 -10.09
N ALA A 142 -7.27 21.78 -10.16
CA ALA A 142 -6.53 21.64 -11.42
C ALA A 142 -6.75 20.28 -12.12
N LEU A 143 -6.96 19.20 -11.33
CA LEU A 143 -7.10 17.84 -11.82
C LEU A 143 -8.56 17.37 -11.94
N SER A 144 -9.50 18.31 -11.75
CA SER A 144 -10.94 18.07 -11.89
C SER A 144 -11.48 18.60 -13.24
N GLU A 145 -12.47 17.89 -13.78
CA GLU A 145 -13.29 18.38 -14.90
C GLU A 145 -14.05 19.65 -14.51
N TRP A 146 -14.62 19.60 -13.30
CA TRP A 146 -15.25 20.72 -12.64
C TRP A 146 -15.15 20.58 -11.12
N LEU A 147 -15.22 21.71 -10.42
CA LEU A 147 -15.23 21.79 -8.96
C LEU A 147 -16.15 22.92 -8.52
N GLU A 148 -16.93 22.67 -7.46
CA GLU A 148 -17.83 23.62 -6.82
C GLU A 148 -17.53 23.69 -5.33
N VAL A 149 -17.53 24.90 -4.80
CA VAL A 149 -17.37 25.15 -3.37
C VAL A 149 -18.58 25.92 -2.87
N GLN A 150 -19.12 25.46 -1.74
CA GLN A 150 -20.13 26.18 -0.97
C GLN A 150 -19.57 26.42 0.44
N VAL A 151 -19.77 27.63 0.94
CA VAL A 151 -19.42 28.00 2.32
C VAL A 151 -20.68 28.51 3.02
N PHE A 152 -20.96 27.95 4.19
CA PHE A 152 -22.09 28.33 5.04
C PHE A 152 -21.60 29.28 6.10
N HIS A 153 -22.07 30.52 6.06
CA HIS A 153 -21.63 31.57 6.99
C HIS A 153 -22.72 32.62 7.20
N GLU A 154 -23.06 32.90 8.46
CA GLU A 154 -24.03 33.91 8.88
C GLU A 154 -25.40 33.85 8.15
N GLY A 155 -25.94 32.62 8.02
CA GLY A 155 -27.25 32.39 7.38
C GLY A 155 -27.25 32.50 5.85
N LYS A 156 -26.08 32.64 5.23
CA LYS A 156 -25.91 32.70 3.77
C LYS A 156 -25.08 31.53 3.24
N VAL A 157 -25.39 31.14 2.00
CA VAL A 157 -24.59 30.18 1.24
C VAL A 157 -23.80 30.92 0.17
N TYR A 158 -22.47 30.87 0.28
CA TYR A 158 -21.56 31.45 -0.69
C TYR A 158 -21.07 30.38 -1.64
N CYS A 159 -21.16 30.61 -2.95
CA CYS A 159 -20.81 29.63 -3.98
C CYS A 159 -19.78 30.18 -4.96
N VAL A 160 -18.88 29.30 -5.38
CA VAL A 160 -17.95 29.52 -6.49
C VAL A 160 -17.81 28.25 -7.29
N SER A 161 -17.64 28.34 -8.61
CA SER A 161 -17.46 27.17 -9.47
C SER A 161 -16.29 27.33 -10.43
N PHE A 162 -15.64 26.20 -10.73
CA PHE A 162 -14.46 26.08 -11.57
C PHE A 162 -14.67 24.98 -12.62
N LYS A 163 -14.06 25.12 -13.80
CA LYS A 163 -14.05 24.12 -14.87
C LYS A 163 -12.73 24.14 -15.63
N ASN A 164 -12.53 23.10 -16.46
CA ASN A 164 -11.43 23.04 -17.41
C ASN A 164 -10.05 23.28 -16.78
N GLY A 165 -9.75 22.54 -15.70
CA GLY A 165 -8.45 22.65 -15.02
C GLY A 165 -8.34 23.82 -14.07
N GLY A 166 -9.45 24.21 -13.46
CA GLY A 166 -9.50 25.17 -12.35
C GLY A 166 -9.73 26.62 -12.76
N HIS A 167 -10.19 26.86 -13.99
CA HIS A 167 -10.63 28.19 -14.40
C HIS A 167 -11.95 28.56 -13.72
N THR A 168 -12.01 29.72 -13.08
CA THR A 168 -13.26 30.24 -12.46
C THR A 168 -14.31 30.47 -13.54
N VAL A 169 -15.45 29.83 -13.44
CA VAL A 169 -16.60 30.00 -14.33
C VAL A 169 -17.62 30.94 -13.71
N GLU A 170 -17.91 30.74 -12.44
CA GLU A 170 -18.73 31.65 -11.66
C GLU A 170 -17.94 32.14 -10.46
N PRO A 171 -17.69 33.46 -10.36
CA PRO A 171 -16.99 34.05 -9.23
C PRO A 171 -17.84 33.92 -7.95
N LEU A 172 -17.21 34.13 -6.80
CA LEU A 172 -17.89 34.03 -5.51
C LEU A 172 -19.13 34.93 -5.45
N LYS A 173 -20.28 34.32 -5.16
CA LYS A 173 -21.55 34.99 -5.01
C LYS A 173 -22.36 34.36 -3.87
N VAL A 174 -23.33 35.09 -3.34
CA VAL A 174 -24.37 34.49 -2.48
C VAL A 174 -25.35 33.78 -3.38
N CYS A 175 -25.50 32.47 -3.19
CA CYS A 175 -26.36 31.62 -4.01
C CYS A 175 -27.60 31.12 -3.26
N GLY A 176 -27.69 31.33 -1.96
CA GLY A 176 -28.83 30.92 -1.16
C GLY A 176 -28.75 31.39 0.28
N GLU A 177 -29.74 31.02 1.05
CA GLU A 177 -29.80 31.20 2.49
C GLU A 177 -29.76 29.83 3.19
N CYS A 178 -29.23 29.78 4.39
CA CYS A 178 -29.19 28.60 5.24
C CYS A 178 -29.61 28.93 6.66
N ASP A 179 -29.72 27.93 7.51
CA ASP A 179 -29.93 28.16 8.93
C ASP A 179 -28.78 29.03 9.47
N PRO A 180 -29.03 30.10 10.23
CA PRO A 180 -27.99 30.96 10.81
C PRO A 180 -26.97 30.22 11.69
N SER A 181 -27.34 29.06 12.23
CA SER A 181 -26.44 28.19 12.99
C SER A 181 -25.60 27.27 12.12
N LYS A 182 -25.93 27.10 10.82
CA LYS A 182 -25.16 26.28 9.90
C LYS A 182 -23.87 26.99 9.50
N HIS A 183 -22.75 26.33 9.72
CA HIS A 183 -21.43 26.77 9.32
C HIS A 183 -20.65 25.62 8.68
N GLY A 184 -19.52 25.92 8.04
CA GLY A 184 -18.67 24.92 7.42
C GLY A 184 -18.52 25.11 5.91
N SER A 185 -17.98 24.08 5.27
CA SER A 185 -17.71 24.07 3.83
C SER A 185 -18.22 22.80 3.17
N LEU A 186 -18.64 22.91 1.91
CA LEU A 186 -18.96 21.80 1.04
C LEU A 186 -18.15 21.95 -0.25
N VAL A 187 -17.33 20.97 -0.55
CA VAL A 187 -16.56 20.90 -1.80
C VAL A 187 -17.05 19.71 -2.62
N LYS A 188 -17.45 19.97 -3.87
CA LYS A 188 -17.86 18.94 -4.83
C LYS A 188 -16.94 18.97 -6.02
N PHE A 189 -16.49 17.81 -6.48
CA PHE A 189 -15.63 17.74 -7.65
C PHE A 189 -15.78 16.44 -8.43
N LYS A 190 -15.48 16.51 -9.72
CA LYS A 190 -15.41 15.36 -10.62
C LYS A 190 -14.01 15.27 -11.22
N ALA A 191 -13.34 14.15 -11.04
CA ALA A 191 -12.00 13.94 -11.58
C ALA A 191 -11.99 14.03 -13.12
N ASP A 192 -10.93 14.63 -13.68
CA ASP A 192 -10.80 14.84 -15.11
C ASP A 192 -10.32 13.54 -15.84
N PRO A 193 -11.14 12.92 -16.71
CA PRO A 193 -10.77 11.69 -17.40
C PRO A 193 -9.62 11.89 -18.41
N THR A 194 -9.27 13.12 -18.77
CA THR A 194 -8.10 13.39 -19.62
C THR A 194 -6.80 13.26 -18.85
N ILE A 195 -6.83 13.37 -17.53
CA ILE A 195 -5.71 13.17 -16.62
C ILE A 195 -5.69 11.72 -16.10
N PHE A 196 -6.82 11.25 -15.55
CA PHE A 196 -6.98 9.90 -15.01
C PHE A 196 -7.46 8.93 -16.09
N LYS A 197 -6.52 8.49 -16.94
CA LYS A 197 -6.83 7.69 -18.14
C LYS A 197 -7.15 6.23 -17.83
N GLU A 198 -6.66 5.70 -16.69
CA GLU A 198 -6.88 4.31 -16.29
C GLU A 198 -8.28 4.12 -15.71
N THR A 199 -8.67 5.00 -14.80
CA THR A 199 -9.97 4.97 -14.14
C THR A 199 -10.32 6.31 -13.53
N THR A 200 -11.61 6.65 -13.52
CA THR A 200 -12.20 7.74 -12.71
C THR A 200 -13.18 7.19 -11.67
N VAL A 201 -13.21 5.86 -11.50
CA VAL A 201 -14.10 5.19 -10.55
C VAL A 201 -13.36 5.01 -9.24
N TYR A 202 -13.93 5.55 -8.17
CA TYR A 202 -13.39 5.41 -6.83
C TYR A 202 -13.68 4.01 -6.26
N ASP A 203 -12.68 3.43 -5.59
CA ASP A 203 -12.84 2.17 -4.89
C ASP A 203 -13.51 2.40 -3.52
N TYR A 204 -14.60 1.68 -3.28
CA TYR A 204 -15.38 1.76 -2.06
C TYR A 204 -14.59 1.36 -0.82
N GLU A 205 -13.85 0.23 -0.89
CA GLU A 205 -13.10 -0.30 0.23
C GLU A 205 -11.97 0.66 0.64
N VAL A 206 -11.25 1.21 -0.34
CA VAL A 206 -10.17 2.18 -0.12
C VAL A 206 -10.70 3.43 0.59
N LEU A 207 -11.84 3.97 0.14
CA LEU A 207 -12.46 5.13 0.78
C LEU A 207 -12.93 4.82 2.19
N ARG A 208 -13.68 3.73 2.36
CA ARG A 208 -14.23 3.30 3.66
C ARG A 208 -13.14 3.10 4.70
N ASP A 209 -12.09 2.37 4.34
CA ASP A 209 -11.04 1.98 5.28
C ASP A 209 -10.21 3.20 5.70
N ARG A 210 -9.87 4.09 4.78
CA ARG A 210 -9.17 5.34 5.12
C ARG A 210 -10.01 6.26 5.99
N LEU A 211 -11.30 6.43 5.71
CA LEU A 211 -12.20 7.27 6.52
C LEU A 211 -12.38 6.70 7.94
N ARG A 212 -12.47 5.37 8.07
CA ARG A 212 -12.45 4.68 9.38
C ARG A 212 -11.16 4.93 10.13
N GLN A 213 -10.02 4.83 9.47
CA GLN A 213 -8.71 5.08 10.06
C GLN A 213 -8.61 6.52 10.58
N LEU A 214 -9.05 7.52 9.80
CA LEU A 214 -9.07 8.92 10.23
C LEU A 214 -9.97 9.15 11.45
N ALA A 215 -11.09 8.42 11.56
CA ALA A 215 -11.96 8.51 12.74
C ALA A 215 -11.30 7.90 14.00
N PHE A 216 -10.50 6.83 13.87
CA PHE A 216 -9.72 6.29 14.98
C PHE A 216 -8.62 7.25 15.45
N LEU A 217 -7.92 7.90 14.51
CA LEU A 217 -6.83 8.84 14.79
C LEU A 217 -7.32 10.14 15.42
N ASN A 218 -8.60 10.48 15.25
CA ASN A 218 -9.18 11.74 15.72
C ASN A 218 -10.37 11.45 16.64
N LYS A 219 -10.04 11.14 17.88
CA LYS A 219 -11.01 10.82 18.93
C LYS A 219 -12.17 11.83 18.99
N GLY A 220 -13.41 11.33 18.91
CA GLY A 220 -14.62 12.13 19.04
C GLY A 220 -15.06 12.86 17.76
N ILE A 221 -14.38 12.65 16.62
CA ILE A 221 -14.85 13.12 15.31
C ILE A 221 -15.80 12.09 14.72
N ARG A 222 -16.90 12.58 14.13
CA ARG A 222 -17.86 11.79 13.38
C ARG A 222 -17.55 11.90 11.90
N ILE A 223 -17.24 10.78 11.24
CA ILE A 223 -17.07 10.72 9.79
C ILE A 223 -18.20 9.90 9.20
N VAL A 224 -19.01 10.51 8.33
CA VAL A 224 -20.10 9.86 7.61
C VAL A 224 -19.66 9.59 6.18
N PHE A 225 -19.71 8.34 5.76
CA PHE A 225 -19.39 7.93 4.39
C PHE A 225 -20.64 7.40 3.69
N ASN A 226 -21.03 8.04 2.60
CA ASN A 226 -22.15 7.64 1.77
C ASN A 226 -21.65 7.27 0.38
N ASP A 227 -22.01 6.08 -0.11
CA ASP A 227 -21.74 5.66 -1.49
C ASP A 227 -23.06 5.30 -2.18
N GLU A 228 -23.59 6.23 -2.97
CA GLU A 228 -24.87 6.09 -3.67
C GLU A 228 -24.83 5.09 -4.84
N ARG A 229 -23.65 4.59 -5.19
CA ARG A 229 -23.45 3.57 -6.24
C ARG A 229 -23.77 2.17 -5.71
N GLN A 230 -23.72 1.98 -4.39
CA GLN A 230 -23.94 0.68 -3.75
C GLN A 230 -25.44 0.32 -3.77
N GLU A 231 -25.75 -0.93 -4.06
CA GLU A 231 -27.11 -1.47 -4.02
C GLU A 231 -27.47 -2.00 -2.63
N GLU A 232 -26.49 -2.53 -1.91
CA GLU A 232 -26.63 -3.07 -0.56
C GLU A 232 -26.78 -1.94 0.47
N GLU A 233 -27.83 -1.96 1.27
CA GLU A 233 -28.13 -0.90 2.25
C GLU A 233 -27.04 -0.71 3.30
N ASP A 234 -26.36 -1.78 3.71
CA ASP A 234 -25.28 -1.77 4.67
C ASP A 234 -23.97 -1.17 4.11
N LYS A 235 -23.84 -1.07 2.77
CA LYS A 235 -22.73 -0.42 2.08
C LYS A 235 -23.04 1.02 1.67
N LYS A 236 -24.30 1.43 1.67
CA LYS A 236 -24.70 2.78 1.24
C LYS A 236 -24.25 3.87 2.18
N SER A 237 -24.25 3.61 3.49
CA SER A 237 -23.93 4.63 4.48
C SER A 237 -23.24 4.03 5.70
N HIS A 238 -22.09 4.60 6.08
CA HIS A 238 -21.35 4.27 7.29
C HIS A 238 -21.12 5.51 8.13
N THR A 239 -21.23 5.35 9.44
CA THR A 239 -20.82 6.38 10.39
C THR A 239 -19.70 5.85 11.26
N PHE A 240 -18.55 6.46 11.17
CA PHE A 240 -17.39 6.16 11.99
C PHE A 240 -17.29 7.19 13.12
N TYR A 241 -17.31 6.70 14.36
CA TYR A 241 -17.21 7.52 15.56
C TYR A 241 -16.59 6.69 16.69
N PHE A 242 -15.40 7.05 17.14
CA PHE A 242 -14.64 6.28 18.10
C PHE A 242 -14.19 7.15 19.29
N GLU A 243 -14.86 6.99 20.43
CA GLU A 243 -14.50 7.71 21.66
C GLU A 243 -13.21 7.19 22.29
N GLY A 244 -12.88 5.93 22.10
CA GLY A 244 -11.65 5.32 22.60
C GLY A 244 -10.40 5.60 21.76
N GLY A 245 -10.55 6.20 20.56
CA GLY A 245 -9.43 6.60 19.71
C GLY A 245 -8.47 5.44 19.38
N LEU A 246 -7.15 5.61 19.65
CA LEU A 246 -6.15 4.61 19.35
C LEU A 246 -6.32 3.28 20.09
N LYS A 247 -6.95 3.26 21.26
CA LYS A 247 -7.24 1.99 21.96
C LYS A 247 -8.21 1.13 21.13
N GLN A 248 -9.32 1.73 20.68
CA GLN A 248 -10.28 1.03 19.81
C GLN A 248 -9.65 0.68 18.45
N TYR A 249 -8.68 1.46 17.98
CA TYR A 249 -7.95 1.14 16.77
C TYR A 249 -7.11 -0.14 16.95
N ILE A 250 -6.42 -0.31 18.08
CA ILE A 250 -5.69 -1.55 18.40
C ILE A 250 -6.64 -2.75 18.49
N GLU A 251 -7.79 -2.59 19.15
CA GLU A 251 -8.83 -3.65 19.21
C GLU A 251 -9.30 -4.06 17.81
N TYR A 252 -9.53 -3.08 16.93
CA TYR A 252 -9.91 -3.31 15.55
C TYR A 252 -8.81 -4.04 14.76
N LEU A 253 -7.54 -3.63 14.91
CA LEU A 253 -6.40 -4.27 14.25
C LEU A 253 -6.17 -5.70 14.72
N ASN A 254 -6.46 -6.00 15.98
CA ASN A 254 -6.31 -7.33 16.57
C ASN A 254 -7.57 -8.20 16.48
N LYS A 255 -8.66 -7.74 15.87
CA LYS A 255 -9.95 -8.48 15.81
C LYS A 255 -9.85 -9.92 15.27
N ASN A 256 -8.85 -10.20 14.43
CA ASN A 256 -8.61 -11.50 13.81
C ASN A 256 -7.39 -12.22 14.38
N ARG A 257 -6.92 -11.81 15.59
CA ARG A 257 -5.74 -12.34 16.25
C ARG A 257 -6.05 -12.64 17.70
N THR A 258 -5.36 -13.62 18.25
CA THR A 258 -5.44 -13.92 19.69
C THR A 258 -4.47 -13.02 20.44
N VAL A 259 -5.01 -12.08 21.22
CA VAL A 259 -4.18 -11.23 22.08
C VAL A 259 -3.65 -12.04 23.27
N ILE A 260 -2.40 -11.81 23.66
CA ILE A 260 -1.75 -12.56 24.76
C ILE A 260 -1.85 -11.88 26.13
N HIS A 261 -2.31 -10.64 26.16
CA HIS A 261 -2.64 -9.89 27.37
C HIS A 261 -3.85 -8.98 27.12
N PRO A 262 -4.74 -8.78 28.13
CA PRO A 262 -6.01 -8.08 27.93
C PRO A 262 -5.84 -6.56 27.77
N ASP A 263 -4.92 -5.95 28.52
CA ASP A 263 -4.80 -4.51 28.61
C ASP A 263 -4.00 -3.93 27.43
N ILE A 264 -4.48 -2.81 26.89
CA ILE A 264 -3.75 -2.07 25.86
C ILE A 264 -2.79 -1.11 26.55
N ILE A 265 -1.50 -1.23 26.23
CA ILE A 265 -0.47 -0.29 26.67
C ILE A 265 -0.73 1.02 25.93
N TYR A 266 -1.16 2.05 26.65
CA TYR A 266 -1.50 3.34 26.06
C TYR A 266 -0.70 4.45 26.73
N CYS A 267 -0.14 5.32 25.93
CA CYS A 267 0.50 6.54 26.41
C CYS A 267 0.10 7.75 25.58
N GLU A 268 0.00 8.87 26.28
CA GLU A 268 -0.25 10.19 25.73
C GLU A 268 0.68 11.17 26.44
N GLY A 269 1.25 12.09 25.69
CA GLY A 269 2.12 13.11 26.25
C GLY A 269 2.41 14.22 25.27
N HIS A 270 2.94 15.33 25.78
CA HIS A 270 3.36 16.45 24.95
C HIS A 270 4.68 17.02 25.49
N GLU A 271 5.54 17.43 24.58
CA GLU A 271 6.80 18.11 24.87
C GLU A 271 7.15 19.04 23.70
N ASP A 272 7.61 20.24 23.99
CA ASP A 272 8.02 21.25 22.99
C ASP A 272 6.97 21.56 21.90
N GLY A 273 5.68 21.48 22.26
CA GLY A 273 4.58 21.70 21.31
C GLY A 273 4.25 20.51 20.40
N ILE A 274 4.93 19.37 20.60
CA ILE A 274 4.69 18.13 19.90
C ILE A 274 3.83 17.23 20.80
N GLU A 275 2.70 16.75 20.27
CA GLU A 275 1.86 15.76 20.94
C GLU A 275 2.20 14.36 20.40
N CYS A 276 2.25 13.39 21.31
CA CYS A 276 2.51 11.99 20.99
C CYS A 276 1.45 11.11 21.65
N GLU A 277 0.81 10.26 20.88
CA GLU A 277 -0.15 9.26 21.33
C GLU A 277 0.24 7.90 20.77
N ILE A 278 0.38 6.88 21.64
CA ILE A 278 0.81 5.55 21.24
C ILE A 278 -0.07 4.52 21.94
N ALA A 279 -0.54 3.54 21.18
CA ALA A 279 -1.23 2.37 21.71
C ALA A 279 -0.57 1.09 21.20
N VAL A 280 -0.39 0.11 22.11
CA VAL A 280 0.34 -1.14 21.85
C VAL A 280 -0.36 -2.31 22.50
N GLN A 281 -0.42 -3.44 21.80
CA GLN A 281 -0.83 -4.72 22.37
C GLN A 281 -0.10 -5.86 21.66
N TYR A 282 0.19 -6.94 22.40
CA TYR A 282 0.81 -8.13 21.81
C TYR A 282 -0.23 -9.21 21.53
N ASN A 283 0.00 -9.93 20.44
CA ASN A 283 -0.77 -11.09 20.02
C ASN A 283 0.13 -12.32 19.86
N ASP A 284 -0.46 -13.47 19.57
CA ASP A 284 0.25 -14.74 19.43
C ASP A 284 1.04 -14.87 18.12
N GLY A 285 0.83 -13.96 17.15
CA GLY A 285 1.54 -13.93 15.89
C GLY A 285 3.05 -13.68 16.00
N TYR A 286 3.74 -13.77 14.88
CA TYR A 286 5.21 -13.63 14.81
C TYR A 286 5.65 -12.35 14.12
N ASN A 287 4.78 -11.73 13.34
CA ASN A 287 5.09 -10.52 12.59
C ASN A 287 4.76 -9.27 13.40
N PRO A 288 5.61 -8.23 13.36
CA PRO A 288 5.27 -6.93 13.92
C PRO A 288 4.32 -6.17 12.98
N ASN A 289 3.32 -5.49 13.56
CA ASN A 289 2.42 -4.60 12.87
C ASN A 289 2.50 -3.23 13.52
N VAL A 290 3.27 -2.35 12.93
CA VAL A 290 3.51 -0.99 13.44
C VAL A 290 3.00 0.01 12.42
N TYR A 291 2.02 0.81 12.81
CA TYR A 291 1.42 1.86 12.00
C TYR A 291 1.83 3.22 12.55
N THR A 292 2.35 4.07 11.71
CA THR A 292 2.90 5.36 12.12
C THR A 292 2.25 6.51 11.38
N PHE A 293 1.96 7.57 12.13
CA PHE A 293 1.27 8.75 11.61
C PHE A 293 1.93 10.03 12.12
N CYS A 294 1.97 11.04 11.28
CA CYS A 294 2.28 12.40 11.68
C CYS A 294 1.24 13.36 11.11
N ASN A 295 0.55 14.12 11.97
CA ASN A 295 -0.58 14.99 11.60
C ASN A 295 -1.64 14.23 10.77
N ASN A 296 -2.01 13.02 11.22
CA ASN A 296 -2.93 12.08 10.57
C ASN A 296 -2.48 11.52 9.20
N ILE A 297 -1.31 11.91 8.70
CA ILE A 297 -0.73 11.36 7.47
C ILE A 297 -0.02 10.06 7.80
N ASN A 298 -0.32 9.01 7.05
CA ASN A 298 0.35 7.72 7.18
C ASN A 298 1.81 7.83 6.70
N THR A 299 2.75 7.54 7.60
CA THR A 299 4.18 7.50 7.31
C THR A 299 4.62 6.05 7.14
N GLY A 300 4.21 5.43 6.03
CA GLY A 300 4.40 3.99 5.76
C GLY A 300 5.87 3.53 5.75
N GLU A 301 6.82 4.44 5.52
CA GLU A 301 8.26 4.19 5.62
C GLU A 301 8.83 4.54 7.01
N GLY A 302 7.95 4.82 7.98
CA GLY A 302 8.33 5.16 9.35
C GLY A 302 8.94 6.54 9.49
N GLY A 303 10.07 6.62 10.20
CA GLY A 303 10.80 7.85 10.48
C GLY A 303 11.19 7.97 11.95
N THR A 304 11.55 9.19 12.37
CA THR A 304 12.11 9.47 13.70
C THR A 304 11.20 9.09 14.86
N HIS A 305 9.88 9.17 14.70
CA HIS A 305 8.89 8.74 15.71
C HIS A 305 8.91 7.21 15.91
N GLU A 306 8.99 6.43 14.84
CA GLU A 306 9.13 4.99 14.94
C GLU A 306 10.49 4.58 15.52
N GLU A 307 11.57 5.26 15.13
CA GLU A 307 12.88 5.04 15.71
C GLU A 307 12.88 5.28 17.22
N GLY A 308 12.26 6.38 17.69
CA GLY A 308 12.11 6.69 19.10
C GLY A 308 11.33 5.62 19.86
N PHE A 309 10.23 5.14 19.27
CA PHE A 309 9.44 4.03 19.81
C PHE A 309 10.27 2.75 19.92
N ARG A 310 10.97 2.34 18.87
CA ARG A 310 11.81 1.13 18.86
C ARG A 310 12.93 1.19 19.91
N LEU A 311 13.57 2.34 20.06
CA LEU A 311 14.62 2.55 21.06
C LEU A 311 14.08 2.42 22.49
N ALA A 312 12.95 3.06 22.79
CA ALA A 312 12.34 3.01 24.10
C ALA A 312 11.86 1.60 24.44
N LEU A 313 11.15 0.94 23.50
CA LEU A 313 10.66 -0.43 23.67
C LEU A 313 11.80 -1.39 24.04
N ASN A 314 12.87 -1.39 23.24
CA ASN A 314 14.02 -2.26 23.48
C ASN A 314 14.73 -1.95 24.81
N ARG A 315 14.95 -0.68 25.11
CA ARG A 315 15.60 -0.24 26.35
C ARG A 315 14.83 -0.67 27.59
N VAL A 316 13.52 -0.39 27.61
CA VAL A 316 12.67 -0.61 28.79
C VAL A 316 12.45 -2.11 29.03
N ILE A 317 12.16 -2.89 27.98
CA ILE A 317 11.98 -4.34 28.10
C ILE A 317 13.27 -5.00 28.62
N ASN A 318 14.44 -4.65 28.08
CA ASN A 318 15.72 -5.21 28.56
C ASN A 318 16.01 -4.80 30.01
N LYS A 319 15.77 -3.54 30.38
CA LYS A 319 15.92 -3.06 31.76
C LYS A 319 15.06 -3.87 32.71
N TYR A 320 13.76 -3.94 32.46
CA TYR A 320 12.81 -4.67 33.30
C TYR A 320 13.15 -6.17 33.40
N ALA A 321 13.50 -6.80 32.25
CA ALA A 321 13.87 -8.21 32.21
C ALA A 321 15.11 -8.52 33.08
N ARG A 322 16.09 -7.62 33.15
CA ARG A 322 17.27 -7.78 34.03
C ARG A 322 16.95 -7.54 35.49
N GLU A 323 16.25 -6.47 35.82
CA GLU A 323 15.88 -6.10 37.18
C GLU A 323 14.99 -7.16 37.86
N ASN A 324 14.14 -7.83 37.07
CA ASN A 324 13.24 -8.88 37.56
C ASN A 324 13.73 -10.31 37.32
N GLY A 325 15.00 -10.50 36.89
CA GLY A 325 15.66 -11.79 36.81
C GLY A 325 15.26 -12.69 35.64
N PHE A 326 14.54 -12.16 34.64
CA PHE A 326 14.24 -12.89 33.39
C PHE A 326 15.48 -13.05 32.51
N LEU A 327 16.41 -12.08 32.55
CA LEU A 327 17.73 -12.14 31.93
C LEU A 327 18.81 -12.11 33.00
N LYS A 328 19.74 -13.06 32.93
CA LYS A 328 20.93 -13.12 33.82
C LYS A 328 22.01 -12.17 33.32
N GLU A 329 22.98 -11.78 34.15
CA GLU A 329 24.07 -10.88 33.76
C GLU A 329 24.87 -11.35 32.54
N LYS A 330 25.00 -12.68 32.37
CA LYS A 330 25.72 -13.30 31.24
C LYS A 330 24.92 -13.46 29.97
N ASP A 331 23.60 -13.24 30.03
CA ASP A 331 22.73 -13.42 28.88
C ASP A 331 22.80 -12.16 27.98
N ASP A 332 22.76 -12.35 26.68
CA ASP A 332 22.68 -11.25 25.73
C ASP A 332 21.38 -10.47 25.88
N ASN A 333 21.40 -9.19 25.54
CA ASN A 333 20.16 -8.40 25.48
C ASN A 333 19.25 -8.92 24.37
N LEU A 334 17.94 -8.80 24.61
CA LEU A 334 16.93 -8.95 23.56
C LEU A 334 17.14 -7.88 22.49
N THR A 335 17.07 -8.26 21.23
CA THR A 335 17.16 -7.29 20.13
C THR A 335 15.82 -6.54 19.95
N SER A 336 15.84 -5.46 19.18
CA SER A 336 14.64 -4.72 18.81
C SER A 336 13.59 -5.62 18.14
N ASP A 337 14.04 -6.58 17.32
CA ASP A 337 13.16 -7.52 16.62
C ASP A 337 12.55 -8.54 17.57
N ASP A 338 13.33 -9.03 18.55
CA ASP A 338 12.82 -9.93 19.58
C ASP A 338 11.69 -9.27 20.39
N CYS A 339 11.85 -7.96 20.70
CA CYS A 339 10.85 -7.19 21.45
C CYS A 339 9.60 -6.83 20.62
N ARG A 340 9.69 -6.91 19.29
CA ARG A 340 8.58 -6.57 18.39
C ARG A 340 7.81 -7.79 17.86
N GLU A 341 8.24 -9.01 18.16
CA GLU A 341 7.51 -10.21 17.68
C GLU A 341 6.08 -10.22 18.22
N GLY A 342 5.11 -10.24 17.32
CA GLY A 342 3.67 -10.26 17.63
C GLY A 342 3.12 -8.95 18.20
N ILE A 343 3.82 -7.82 18.02
CA ILE A 343 3.33 -6.51 18.43
C ILE A 343 2.34 -5.96 17.40
N THR A 344 1.26 -5.35 17.91
CA THR A 344 0.42 -4.40 17.16
C THR A 344 0.57 -3.05 17.84
N ALA A 345 1.04 -2.05 17.08
CA ALA A 345 1.30 -0.71 17.61
C ALA A 345 0.81 0.37 16.65
N VAL A 346 0.22 1.42 17.21
CA VAL A 346 -0.11 2.64 16.47
C VAL A 346 0.60 3.80 17.15
N ILE A 347 1.36 4.57 16.37
CA ILE A 347 2.14 5.72 16.82
C ILE A 347 1.61 6.94 16.07
N SER A 348 1.00 7.88 16.77
CA SER A 348 0.48 9.12 16.23
C SER A 348 1.20 10.31 16.86
N VAL A 349 1.80 11.15 16.02
CA VAL A 349 2.48 12.37 16.44
C VAL A 349 1.81 13.56 15.78
N LYS A 350 1.55 14.62 16.56
CA LYS A 350 1.12 15.90 16.04
C LYS A 350 2.24 16.90 16.20
N HIS A 351 2.73 17.43 15.09
CA HIS A 351 3.87 18.32 15.02
C HIS A 351 3.49 19.65 14.35
N PRO A 352 3.85 20.80 14.92
CA PRO A 352 3.50 22.11 14.34
C PRO A 352 4.20 22.40 13.00
N ASP A 353 5.39 21.85 12.78
CA ASP A 353 6.19 22.02 11.56
C ASP A 353 6.87 20.70 11.15
N PRO A 354 6.12 19.69 10.67
CA PRO A 354 6.69 18.40 10.31
C PRO A 354 7.48 18.47 9.01
N GLN A 355 8.64 17.82 9.03
CA GLN A 355 9.54 17.67 7.88
C GLN A 355 9.49 16.22 7.39
N TYR A 356 9.18 16.04 6.11
CA TYR A 356 9.10 14.72 5.48
C TYR A 356 10.20 14.53 4.45
N GLU A 357 10.62 13.28 4.29
CA GLU A 357 11.45 12.88 3.16
C GLU A 357 10.56 12.76 1.91
N GLY A 358 10.54 13.79 1.06
CA GLY A 358 9.79 13.83 -0.19
C GLY A 358 8.34 14.31 -0.09
N GLN A 359 7.73 14.55 -1.26
CA GLN A 359 6.39 15.12 -1.41
C GLN A 359 5.27 14.15 -0.98
N THR A 360 5.50 12.86 -1.05
CA THR A 360 4.53 11.80 -0.67
C THR A 360 4.36 11.66 0.83
N LYS A 361 5.17 12.36 1.63
CA LYS A 361 5.11 12.43 3.10
C LYS A 361 5.20 11.04 3.79
N THR A 362 5.85 10.07 3.15
CA THR A 362 5.89 8.68 3.63
C THR A 362 6.82 8.44 4.80
N LYS A 363 7.77 9.38 5.08
CA LYS A 363 8.74 9.24 6.15
C LYS A 363 8.96 10.55 6.89
N LEU A 364 8.90 10.53 8.22
CA LEU A 364 9.11 11.70 9.07
C LEU A 364 10.61 11.90 9.34
N GLY A 365 11.11 13.13 9.11
CA GLY A 365 12.53 13.49 9.23
C GLY A 365 12.92 14.27 10.49
N ASN A 366 11.97 14.86 11.22
CA ASN A 366 12.23 15.69 12.40
C ASN A 366 13.05 14.97 13.49
N THR A 367 14.29 15.36 13.71
CA THR A 367 15.22 14.65 14.61
C THR A 367 14.84 14.71 16.09
N GLU A 368 14.22 15.81 16.53
CA GLU A 368 13.73 16.03 17.89
C GLU A 368 12.64 15.03 18.30
N VAL A 369 11.80 14.61 17.35
CA VAL A 369 10.69 13.67 17.60
C VAL A 369 11.19 12.32 18.13
N ARG A 370 12.37 11.87 17.68
CA ARG A 370 12.97 10.60 18.17
C ARG A 370 13.13 10.59 19.68
N LYS A 371 13.67 11.68 20.23
CA LYS A 371 13.89 11.80 21.68
C LYS A 371 12.57 11.90 22.41
N ILE A 372 11.68 12.79 21.98
CA ILE A 372 10.39 13.05 22.61
C ILE A 372 9.55 11.76 22.70
N VAL A 373 9.41 11.05 21.58
CA VAL A 373 8.69 9.76 21.56
C VAL A 373 9.36 8.74 22.47
N SER A 374 10.71 8.65 22.45
CA SER A 374 11.44 7.71 23.30
C SER A 374 11.26 8.00 24.80
N ASP A 375 11.19 9.25 25.20
CA ASP A 375 11.05 9.65 26.59
C ASP A 375 9.61 9.46 27.09
N ILE A 376 8.61 9.91 26.31
CA ILE A 376 7.19 9.75 26.64
C ILE A 376 6.82 8.26 26.71
N PHE A 377 7.07 7.52 25.65
CA PHE A 377 6.72 6.10 25.59
C PHE A 377 7.52 5.27 26.60
N GLY A 378 8.81 5.53 26.74
CA GLY A 378 9.67 4.80 27.66
C GLY A 378 9.20 4.93 29.12
N THR A 379 8.83 6.13 29.55
CA THR A 379 8.32 6.39 30.92
C THR A 379 7.01 5.67 31.17
N GLN A 380 6.07 5.73 30.22
CA GLN A 380 4.75 5.10 30.38
C GLN A 380 4.84 3.57 30.26
N LEU A 381 5.68 3.04 29.38
CA LEU A 381 5.91 1.60 29.28
C LEU A 381 6.54 1.04 30.56
N GLU A 382 7.54 1.72 31.12
CA GLU A 382 8.16 1.30 32.39
C GLU A 382 7.12 1.27 33.52
N ARG A 383 6.28 2.30 33.60
CA ARG A 383 5.18 2.35 34.56
C ARG A 383 4.19 1.18 34.35
N PHE A 384 3.77 0.92 33.11
CA PHE A 384 2.84 -0.17 32.80
C PHE A 384 3.40 -1.53 33.24
N LEU A 385 4.67 -1.83 32.91
CA LEU A 385 5.30 -3.09 33.28
C LEU A 385 5.41 -3.27 34.80
N LEU A 386 5.64 -2.18 35.56
CA LEU A 386 5.70 -2.21 37.01
C LEU A 386 4.30 -2.38 37.66
N GLU A 387 3.27 -1.75 37.09
CA GLU A 387 1.89 -1.83 37.57
C GLU A 387 1.22 -3.17 37.20
N ASN A 388 1.68 -3.83 36.09
CA ASN A 388 1.07 -5.06 35.56
C ASN A 388 2.12 -6.20 35.42
N PRO A 389 2.65 -6.74 36.52
CA PRO A 389 3.76 -7.71 36.49
C PRO A 389 3.43 -9.02 35.76
N ASP A 390 2.17 -9.47 35.80
CA ASP A 390 1.75 -10.69 35.09
C ASP A 390 1.77 -10.50 33.59
N GLU A 391 1.30 -9.35 33.07
CA GLU A 391 1.36 -9.02 31.67
C GLU A 391 2.80 -8.76 31.21
N ALA A 392 3.58 -8.06 32.02
CA ALA A 392 5.00 -7.85 31.78
C ALA A 392 5.75 -9.18 31.61
N LYS A 393 5.43 -10.18 32.45
CA LYS A 393 6.00 -11.52 32.32
C LYS A 393 5.66 -12.16 30.97
N ILE A 394 4.39 -12.11 30.55
CA ILE A 394 3.94 -12.67 29.27
C ILE A 394 4.68 -12.01 28.09
N ILE A 395 4.81 -10.68 28.10
CA ILE A 395 5.50 -9.91 27.07
C ILE A 395 6.98 -10.31 26.99
N ILE A 396 7.66 -10.42 28.15
CA ILE A 396 9.08 -10.77 28.20
C ILE A 396 9.31 -12.23 27.82
N GLU A 397 8.44 -13.15 28.24
CA GLU A 397 8.52 -14.55 27.83
C GLU A 397 8.39 -14.68 26.32
N LYS A 398 7.46 -13.93 25.67
CA LYS A 398 7.34 -13.90 24.21
C LYS A 398 8.62 -13.39 23.54
N ALA A 399 9.14 -12.26 23.98
CA ALA A 399 10.40 -11.70 23.45
C ALA A 399 11.59 -12.65 23.66
N SER A 400 11.64 -13.36 24.80
CA SER A 400 12.67 -14.38 25.08
C SER A 400 12.57 -15.59 24.16
N LEU A 401 11.34 -16.04 23.86
CA LEU A 401 11.10 -17.11 22.89
C LEU A 401 11.49 -16.69 21.47
N ALA A 402 11.24 -15.45 21.09
CA ALA A 402 11.67 -14.87 19.81
C ALA A 402 13.21 -14.87 19.72
N SER A 403 13.89 -14.43 20.77
CA SER A 403 15.37 -14.44 20.85
C SER A 403 15.94 -15.84 20.69
N GLN A 404 15.37 -16.85 21.39
CA GLN A 404 15.78 -18.24 21.26
C GLN A 404 15.59 -18.77 19.83
N ALA A 405 14.44 -18.45 19.22
CA ALA A 405 14.16 -18.83 17.83
C ALA A 405 15.14 -18.19 16.84
N ARG A 406 15.46 -16.90 17.01
CA ARG A 406 16.44 -16.17 16.21
C ARG A 406 17.85 -16.77 16.36
N MET A 407 18.28 -17.06 17.58
CA MET A 407 19.58 -17.69 17.85
C MET A 407 19.68 -19.08 17.24
N ALA A 408 18.61 -19.89 17.33
CA ALA A 408 18.53 -21.19 16.67
C ALA A 408 18.62 -21.08 15.15
N ALA A 409 17.91 -20.11 14.55
CA ALA A 409 17.96 -19.82 13.13
C ALA A 409 19.35 -19.37 12.68
N LYS A 410 20.01 -18.48 13.44
CA LYS A 410 21.40 -18.04 13.19
C LYS A 410 22.37 -19.23 13.21
N LYS A 411 22.26 -20.08 14.21
CA LYS A 411 23.10 -21.30 14.32
C LYS A 411 22.87 -22.26 13.15
N ALA A 412 21.63 -22.48 12.76
CA ALA A 412 21.28 -23.29 11.59
C ALA A 412 21.86 -22.71 10.30
N ARG A 413 21.76 -21.37 10.11
CA ARG A 413 22.34 -20.64 8.96
C ARG A 413 23.87 -20.77 8.93
N GLU A 414 24.54 -20.61 10.07
CA GLU A 414 26.01 -20.76 10.18
C GLU A 414 26.48 -22.18 9.89
N LEU A 415 25.77 -23.19 10.39
CA LEU A 415 26.06 -24.60 10.09
C LEU A 415 25.89 -24.93 8.61
N THR A 416 24.85 -24.39 7.98
CA THR A 416 24.63 -24.52 6.54
C THR A 416 25.74 -23.79 5.75
N ARG A 417 26.10 -22.59 6.17
CA ARG A 417 27.17 -21.80 5.55
C ARG A 417 28.54 -22.48 5.68
N ARG A 418 28.85 -23.10 6.82
CA ARG A 418 30.10 -23.88 7.01
C ARG A 418 30.15 -25.14 6.15
N LYS A 419 29.02 -25.80 5.93
CA LYS A 419 28.94 -26.93 4.97
C LYS A 419 29.13 -26.46 3.52
N ASN A 420 28.73 -25.23 3.20
CA ASN A 420 28.81 -24.66 1.85
C ASN A 420 30.08 -23.84 1.58
N VAL A 421 31.04 -23.73 2.52
CA VAL A 421 32.33 -23.05 2.26
C VAL A 421 33.17 -23.75 1.19
N LEU A 422 32.90 -25.05 0.89
CA LEU A 422 33.45 -25.76 -0.27
C LEU A 422 32.57 -25.65 -1.54
N GLU A 423 31.35 -25.07 -1.42
CA GLU A 423 30.38 -24.83 -2.52
C GLU A 423 30.00 -23.35 -2.58
N ILE A 424 30.95 -22.44 -2.45
CA ILE A 424 30.74 -21.00 -2.56
C ILE A 424 30.26 -20.68 -3.97
N SER A 425 29.01 -20.24 -4.07
CA SER A 425 28.29 -19.68 -5.22
C SER A 425 27.44 -20.62 -6.08
N SER A 426 26.90 -21.73 -5.55
CA SER A 426 25.90 -22.45 -6.34
C SER A 426 24.50 -21.86 -6.10
N LEU A 427 23.93 -21.26 -7.12
CA LEU A 427 22.50 -20.99 -7.25
C LEU A 427 21.72 -22.31 -6.99
N PRO A 428 20.44 -22.26 -6.57
CA PRO A 428 19.66 -23.46 -6.33
C PRO A 428 19.75 -24.39 -7.54
N GLY A 429 20.08 -25.66 -7.35
CA GLY A 429 20.28 -26.62 -8.45
C GLY A 429 19.07 -26.80 -9.36
N LYS A 430 17.87 -26.40 -8.89
CA LYS A 430 16.64 -26.40 -9.68
C LYS A 430 16.40 -25.09 -10.46
N LEU A 431 17.14 -24.02 -10.18
CA LEU A 431 17.04 -22.76 -10.91
C LEU A 431 17.65 -22.93 -12.31
N ALA A 432 16.85 -22.69 -13.33
CA ALA A 432 17.33 -22.48 -14.68
C ALA A 432 17.55 -20.98 -14.88
N ASP A 433 18.75 -20.49 -14.58
CA ASP A 433 19.10 -19.06 -14.64
C ASP A 433 19.15 -18.52 -16.08
N CYS A 434 19.07 -17.20 -16.23
CA CYS A 434 19.30 -16.50 -17.48
C CYS A 434 20.79 -16.16 -17.66
N SER A 435 21.20 -15.89 -18.89
CA SER A 435 22.60 -15.55 -19.20
C SER A 435 22.92 -14.07 -18.95
N SER A 436 21.92 -13.18 -18.98
CA SER A 436 22.08 -11.76 -18.66
C SER A 436 22.48 -11.56 -17.19
N LYS A 437 23.35 -10.58 -16.97
CA LYS A 437 23.72 -10.07 -15.65
C LYS A 437 23.02 -8.74 -15.30
N ASP A 438 22.31 -8.17 -16.26
CA ASP A 438 21.57 -6.94 -16.09
C ASP A 438 20.20 -7.25 -15.45
N ALA A 439 20.03 -6.85 -14.19
CA ALA A 439 18.81 -7.07 -13.44
C ALA A 439 17.61 -6.35 -14.06
N THR A 440 17.83 -5.23 -14.74
CA THR A 440 16.75 -4.38 -15.30
C THR A 440 15.98 -5.05 -16.44
N ILE A 441 16.65 -5.93 -17.19
CA ILE A 441 16.03 -6.71 -18.25
C ILE A 441 15.71 -8.15 -17.82
N SER A 442 16.29 -8.61 -16.72
CA SER A 442 16.17 -10.00 -16.27
C SER A 442 14.87 -10.24 -15.53
N GLU A 443 14.26 -11.39 -15.82
CA GLU A 443 12.98 -11.84 -15.26
C GLU A 443 13.14 -13.24 -14.66
N ILE A 444 12.47 -13.50 -13.53
CA ILE A 444 12.39 -14.85 -12.96
C ILE A 444 10.93 -15.30 -12.86
N TYR A 445 10.61 -16.44 -13.40
CA TYR A 445 9.32 -17.10 -13.28
C TYR A 445 9.35 -18.13 -12.17
N ILE A 446 8.49 -17.96 -11.19
CA ILE A 446 8.23 -18.94 -10.14
C ILE A 446 7.09 -19.81 -10.65
N VAL A 447 7.40 -21.07 -10.99
CA VAL A 447 6.48 -21.96 -11.71
C VAL A 447 6.05 -23.11 -10.81
N GLU A 448 4.76 -23.42 -10.81
CA GLU A 448 4.22 -24.54 -10.08
C GLU A 448 4.60 -25.88 -10.74
N GLY A 449 5.29 -26.74 -9.96
CA GLY A 449 5.65 -28.10 -10.35
C GLY A 449 6.84 -28.22 -11.33
N ASP A 450 7.46 -29.38 -11.27
CA ASP A 450 8.63 -29.70 -12.13
C ASP A 450 8.22 -29.89 -13.60
N SER A 451 6.98 -30.34 -13.89
CA SER A 451 6.47 -30.54 -15.25
C SER A 451 6.32 -29.23 -16.01
N ALA A 452 5.55 -28.29 -15.45
CA ALA A 452 5.39 -26.96 -16.03
C ALA A 452 6.71 -26.18 -16.06
N GLY A 453 7.55 -26.34 -15.01
CA GLY A 453 8.90 -25.81 -14.97
C GLY A 453 9.80 -26.32 -16.10
N GLY A 454 9.65 -27.58 -16.48
CA GLY A 454 10.36 -28.20 -17.61
C GLY A 454 9.95 -27.61 -18.96
N SER A 455 8.65 -27.49 -19.21
CA SER A 455 8.10 -26.85 -20.41
C SER A 455 8.46 -25.36 -20.50
N ALA A 456 8.34 -24.63 -19.39
CA ALA A 456 8.72 -23.22 -19.32
C ALA A 456 10.23 -23.01 -19.58
N LYS A 457 11.09 -23.91 -19.05
CA LYS A 457 12.54 -23.88 -19.33
C LYS A 457 12.86 -24.07 -20.80
N GLN A 458 12.09 -24.88 -21.52
CA GLN A 458 12.29 -25.10 -22.96
C GLN A 458 11.74 -23.94 -23.79
N GLY A 459 10.61 -23.35 -23.39
CA GLY A 459 9.95 -22.28 -24.13
C GLY A 459 10.52 -20.89 -23.89
N ARG A 460 11.26 -20.64 -22.81
CA ARG A 460 11.75 -19.33 -22.41
C ARG A 460 12.82 -18.74 -23.34
N ASP A 461 12.96 -17.44 -23.31
CA ASP A 461 14.19 -16.79 -23.77
C ASP A 461 15.26 -16.90 -22.67
N SER A 462 16.25 -17.76 -22.89
CA SER A 462 17.31 -18.01 -21.92
C SER A 462 18.27 -16.84 -21.71
N HIS A 463 18.18 -15.79 -22.53
CA HIS A 463 19.01 -14.61 -22.37
C HIS A 463 18.61 -13.80 -21.15
N TYR A 464 17.32 -13.55 -20.95
CA TYR A 464 16.83 -12.71 -19.86
C TYR A 464 15.78 -13.34 -18.93
N GLN A 465 15.27 -14.55 -19.26
CA GLN A 465 14.28 -15.25 -18.44
C GLN A 465 14.88 -16.42 -17.67
N ALA A 466 14.71 -16.41 -16.36
CA ALA A 466 15.04 -17.50 -15.45
C ALA A 466 13.77 -18.26 -15.03
N ILE A 467 13.87 -19.56 -14.76
CA ILE A 467 12.78 -20.40 -14.28
C ILE A 467 13.16 -21.06 -12.96
N LEU A 468 12.33 -20.88 -11.94
CA LEU A 468 12.43 -21.53 -10.64
C LEU A 468 11.18 -22.37 -10.38
N PRO A 469 11.21 -23.69 -10.58
CA PRO A 469 10.08 -24.56 -10.26
C PRO A 469 9.94 -24.73 -8.75
N LEU A 470 8.70 -24.69 -8.25
CA LEU A 470 8.34 -25.00 -6.87
C LEU A 470 7.77 -26.42 -6.77
N ARG A 471 8.17 -27.18 -5.76
CA ARG A 471 7.65 -28.52 -5.49
C ARG A 471 6.48 -28.47 -4.52
N GLY A 472 5.29 -28.15 -5.05
CA GLY A 472 4.07 -28.07 -4.27
C GLY A 472 3.93 -26.80 -3.43
N LYS A 473 3.05 -26.85 -2.43
CA LYS A 473 2.72 -25.72 -1.55
C LYS A 473 3.91 -25.35 -0.66
N ILE A 474 4.31 -24.10 -0.68
CA ILE A 474 5.35 -23.60 0.23
C ILE A 474 4.80 -23.49 1.66
N LEU A 475 5.70 -23.31 2.62
CA LEU A 475 5.34 -23.07 4.01
C LEU A 475 4.50 -21.78 4.13
N ASN A 476 3.39 -21.85 4.87
CA ASN A 476 2.63 -20.67 5.25
C ASN A 476 3.43 -19.88 6.29
N VAL A 477 4.02 -18.76 5.85
CA VAL A 477 4.89 -17.92 6.69
C VAL A 477 4.10 -17.09 7.72
N GLU A 478 2.79 -16.93 7.55
CA GLU A 478 1.93 -16.28 8.54
C GLU A 478 1.85 -17.08 9.85
N LYS A 479 1.88 -18.43 9.74
CA LYS A 479 1.78 -19.38 10.86
C LYS A 479 3.11 -19.90 11.35
N ALA A 480 4.22 -19.57 10.68
CA ALA A 480 5.51 -20.21 10.92
C ALA A 480 6.48 -19.27 11.62
N ARG A 481 7.15 -19.77 12.65
CA ARG A 481 8.28 -19.08 13.25
C ARG A 481 9.43 -18.93 12.26
N GLN A 482 10.16 -17.84 12.36
CA GLN A 482 11.23 -17.45 11.45
C GLN A 482 12.27 -18.57 11.17
N HIS A 483 12.66 -19.38 12.17
CA HIS A 483 13.62 -20.46 11.95
C HIS A 483 13.11 -21.54 10.97
N LYS A 484 11.81 -21.89 11.03
CA LYS A 484 11.19 -22.86 10.11
C LYS A 484 11.16 -22.35 8.67
N ILE A 485 11.05 -21.02 8.50
CA ILE A 485 11.06 -20.37 7.19
C ILE A 485 12.42 -20.58 6.52
N TYR A 486 13.52 -20.39 7.26
CA TYR A 486 14.86 -20.63 6.75
C TYR A 486 15.21 -22.11 6.58
N GLU A 487 14.50 -23.02 7.25
CA GLU A 487 14.64 -24.47 7.05
C GLU A 487 13.89 -24.96 5.81
N ASN A 488 12.88 -24.22 5.35
CA ASN A 488 12.11 -24.60 4.16
C ASN A 488 12.95 -24.47 2.89
N ALA A 489 13.07 -25.56 2.14
CA ALA A 489 13.94 -25.64 0.97
C ALA A 489 13.48 -24.72 -0.18
N GLU A 490 12.17 -24.59 -0.37
CA GLU A 490 11.59 -23.75 -1.42
C GLU A 490 11.84 -22.26 -1.15
N ILE A 491 11.60 -21.81 0.09
CA ILE A 491 11.83 -20.43 0.51
C ILE A 491 13.33 -20.09 0.43
N ARG A 492 14.21 -20.97 0.90
CA ARG A 492 15.66 -20.78 0.76
C ARG A 492 16.10 -20.65 -0.70
N SER A 493 15.50 -21.45 -1.58
CA SER A 493 15.80 -21.36 -3.01
C SER A 493 15.41 -20.01 -3.59
N MET A 494 14.26 -19.45 -3.20
CA MET A 494 13.82 -18.12 -3.62
C MET A 494 14.75 -17.03 -3.08
N ILE A 495 15.04 -17.03 -1.78
CA ILE A 495 15.95 -16.05 -1.16
C ILE A 495 17.32 -16.05 -1.86
N THR A 496 17.86 -17.23 -2.14
CA THR A 496 19.16 -17.38 -2.82
C THR A 496 19.08 -16.91 -4.29
N ALA A 497 17.97 -17.22 -4.98
CA ALA A 497 17.78 -16.80 -6.36
C ALA A 497 17.66 -15.28 -6.50
N PHE A 498 16.93 -14.62 -5.60
CA PHE A 498 16.74 -13.16 -5.63
C PHE A 498 18.00 -12.39 -5.24
N GLY A 499 18.75 -12.86 -4.24
CA GLY A 499 20.04 -12.30 -3.82
C GLY A 499 19.98 -11.01 -3.05
N CYS A 500 18.81 -10.50 -2.71
CA CYS A 500 18.57 -9.18 -2.09
C CYS A 500 18.43 -9.20 -0.55
N GLY A 501 18.54 -10.36 0.11
CA GLY A 501 18.26 -10.49 1.54
C GLY A 501 16.78 -10.67 1.84
N VAL A 502 16.39 -10.59 3.13
CA VAL A 502 14.99 -10.70 3.61
C VAL A 502 14.77 -9.82 4.83
N MET A 503 13.56 -9.37 5.05
CA MET A 503 13.16 -8.49 6.17
C MET A 503 13.99 -7.19 6.19
N ASP A 504 14.57 -6.84 7.33
CA ASP A 504 15.38 -5.61 7.48
C ASP A 504 16.72 -5.65 6.69
N GLU A 505 17.12 -6.82 6.17
CA GLU A 505 18.32 -6.98 5.31
C GLU A 505 18.02 -6.84 3.81
N VAL A 506 16.75 -6.54 3.43
CA VAL A 506 16.38 -6.39 2.01
C VAL A 506 17.09 -5.16 1.42
N ASP A 507 17.91 -5.43 0.43
CA ASP A 507 18.60 -4.42 -0.37
C ASP A 507 18.23 -4.63 -1.83
N THR A 508 17.27 -3.85 -2.31
CA THR A 508 16.73 -3.95 -3.67
C THR A 508 17.77 -3.69 -4.75
N SER A 509 18.84 -2.93 -4.42
CA SER A 509 19.97 -2.72 -5.34
C SER A 509 20.72 -3.99 -5.70
N LYS A 510 20.61 -5.04 -4.87
CA LYS A 510 21.21 -6.37 -5.09
C LYS A 510 20.25 -7.37 -5.74
N LEU A 511 19.01 -6.95 -6.02
CA LEU A 511 18.02 -7.81 -6.66
C LEU A 511 18.50 -8.23 -8.05
N ARG A 512 18.48 -9.53 -8.31
CA ARG A 512 19.01 -10.09 -9.57
C ARG A 512 18.01 -10.03 -10.74
N TYR A 513 16.73 -9.81 -10.45
CA TYR A 513 15.65 -9.79 -11.45
C TYR A 513 14.67 -8.67 -11.11
N HIS A 514 14.51 -7.71 -12.00
CA HIS A 514 13.56 -6.62 -11.81
C HIS A 514 12.12 -6.97 -12.23
N LYS A 515 11.88 -8.25 -12.60
CA LYS A 515 10.55 -8.83 -12.71
C LYS A 515 10.54 -10.21 -12.09
N ILE A 516 9.77 -10.38 -11.03
CA ILE A 516 9.50 -11.64 -10.37
C ILE A 516 8.07 -12.02 -10.70
N VAL A 517 7.90 -13.04 -11.53
CA VAL A 517 6.60 -13.42 -12.09
C VAL A 517 6.11 -14.71 -11.43
N ILE A 518 4.99 -14.63 -10.72
CA ILE A 518 4.30 -15.79 -10.17
C ILE A 518 3.46 -16.40 -11.29
N MET A 519 3.75 -17.65 -11.63
CA MET A 519 3.08 -18.40 -12.69
C MET A 519 2.59 -19.74 -12.14
N THR A 520 1.34 -19.76 -11.68
CA THR A 520 0.67 -20.94 -11.09
C THR A 520 -0.45 -21.42 -11.98
N ASP A 521 -0.90 -22.66 -11.76
CA ASP A 521 -2.06 -23.23 -12.42
C ASP A 521 -3.33 -22.39 -12.17
N ALA A 522 -4.29 -22.47 -13.07
CA ALA A 522 -5.54 -21.73 -12.98
C ALA A 522 -6.60 -22.45 -12.12
N ASP A 523 -6.18 -23.38 -11.25
CA ASP A 523 -7.03 -24.14 -10.35
C ASP A 523 -6.96 -23.62 -8.90
N VAL A 524 -7.68 -24.28 -7.99
CA VAL A 524 -7.74 -23.91 -6.57
C VAL A 524 -6.39 -24.09 -5.85
N ASP A 525 -5.58 -25.07 -6.25
CA ASP A 525 -4.26 -25.32 -5.68
C ASP A 525 -3.27 -24.25 -6.14
N GLY A 526 -3.29 -23.87 -7.41
CA GLY A 526 -2.48 -22.77 -7.94
C GLY A 526 -2.86 -21.42 -7.32
N ALA A 527 -4.15 -21.16 -7.08
CA ALA A 527 -4.61 -19.98 -6.35
C ALA A 527 -4.08 -19.97 -4.91
N HIS A 528 -4.05 -21.11 -4.23
CA HIS A 528 -3.48 -21.24 -2.89
C HIS A 528 -1.96 -21.03 -2.88
N ILE A 529 -1.21 -21.60 -3.83
CA ILE A 529 0.24 -21.40 -3.95
C ILE A 529 0.54 -19.91 -4.20
N ARG A 530 -0.22 -19.26 -5.06
CA ARG A 530 -0.11 -17.80 -5.31
C ARG A 530 -0.33 -17.00 -4.03
N THR A 531 -1.35 -17.34 -3.24
CA THR A 531 -1.60 -16.67 -1.95
C THR A 531 -0.47 -16.89 -0.95
N LEU A 532 0.08 -18.09 -0.85
CA LEU A 532 1.25 -18.38 -0.01
C LEU A 532 2.49 -17.58 -0.44
N LEU A 533 2.73 -17.46 -1.75
CA LEU A 533 3.82 -16.65 -2.30
C LEU A 533 3.62 -15.17 -1.99
N LEU A 534 2.41 -14.64 -2.20
CA LEU A 534 2.08 -13.25 -1.88
C LEU A 534 2.26 -12.96 -0.39
N THR A 535 1.86 -13.91 0.49
CA THR A 535 2.11 -13.81 1.94
C THR A 535 3.60 -13.73 2.25
N PHE A 536 4.42 -14.57 1.59
CA PHE A 536 5.87 -14.54 1.76
C PHE A 536 6.47 -13.21 1.28
N PHE A 537 6.09 -12.72 0.11
CA PHE A 537 6.55 -11.43 -0.41
C PHE A 537 6.15 -10.28 0.51
N TYR A 538 4.89 -10.26 0.96
CA TYR A 538 4.39 -9.18 1.82
C TYR A 538 5.09 -9.15 3.19
N ARG A 539 5.31 -10.32 3.83
CA ARG A 539 5.89 -10.41 5.17
C ARG A 539 7.42 -10.30 5.20
N TYR A 540 8.12 -10.78 4.16
CA TYR A 540 9.58 -10.93 4.18
C TYR A 540 10.32 -10.13 3.12
N LEU A 541 9.63 -9.64 2.11
CA LEU A 541 10.21 -8.98 0.95
C LEU A 541 9.38 -7.76 0.51
N LYS A 542 8.72 -7.08 1.46
CA LYS A 542 7.81 -5.97 1.21
C LYS A 542 8.39 -4.89 0.28
N PRO A 543 9.66 -4.43 0.44
CA PRO A 543 10.25 -3.43 -0.46
C PRO A 543 10.22 -3.84 -1.95
N ILE A 544 10.31 -5.15 -2.26
CA ILE A 544 10.25 -5.65 -3.65
C ILE A 544 8.84 -5.43 -4.26
N ILE A 545 7.79 -5.53 -3.44
CA ILE A 545 6.41 -5.22 -3.90
C ILE A 545 6.27 -3.71 -4.09
N GLU A 546 6.72 -2.92 -3.12
CA GLU A 546 6.58 -1.46 -3.12
C GLU A 546 7.30 -0.82 -4.31
N GLU A 547 8.47 -1.31 -4.68
CA GLU A 547 9.21 -0.90 -5.88
C GLU A 547 8.63 -1.50 -7.18
N GLY A 548 7.65 -2.42 -7.07
CA GLY A 548 6.87 -2.94 -8.19
C GLY A 548 7.55 -4.01 -9.02
N TYR A 549 8.37 -4.84 -8.39
CA TYR A 549 9.06 -5.94 -9.07
C TYR A 549 8.28 -7.26 -9.09
N VAL A 550 7.11 -7.35 -8.40
CA VAL A 550 6.32 -8.59 -8.31
C VAL A 550 5.14 -8.54 -9.28
N TYR A 551 4.96 -9.60 -10.05
CA TYR A 551 3.91 -9.75 -11.05
C TYR A 551 3.25 -11.12 -10.96
N ILE A 552 2.00 -11.20 -11.42
CA ILE A 552 1.24 -12.43 -11.59
C ILE A 552 1.01 -12.62 -13.09
N ALA A 553 1.46 -13.75 -13.64
CA ALA A 553 1.16 -14.12 -15.02
C ALA A 553 -0.29 -14.61 -15.15
N GLN A 554 -0.92 -14.24 -16.24
CA GLN A 554 -2.24 -14.75 -16.61
C GLN A 554 -2.12 -15.73 -17.77
N PRO A 555 -2.07 -17.05 -17.52
CA PRO A 555 -2.17 -18.04 -18.59
C PRO A 555 -3.61 -18.08 -19.14
N PRO A 556 -3.81 -18.47 -20.39
CA PRO A 556 -5.14 -18.62 -20.96
C PRO A 556 -5.88 -19.82 -20.34
N LEU A 557 -7.19 -19.68 -20.19
CA LEU A 557 -8.08 -20.77 -19.76
C LEU A 557 -8.46 -21.70 -20.91
N TYR A 558 -8.52 -21.17 -22.13
CA TYR A 558 -8.98 -21.91 -23.31
C TYR A 558 -8.09 -21.68 -24.51
N LYS A 559 -7.88 -22.77 -25.26
CA LYS A 559 -7.37 -22.74 -26.64
C LYS A 559 -8.52 -23.06 -27.58
N VAL A 560 -8.78 -22.18 -28.54
CA VAL A 560 -9.80 -22.34 -29.57
C VAL A 560 -9.11 -22.48 -30.91
N GLN A 561 -9.35 -23.57 -31.63
CA GLN A 561 -8.70 -23.87 -32.90
C GLN A 561 -9.70 -24.15 -34.01
N LYS A 562 -9.47 -23.56 -35.18
CA LYS A 562 -10.17 -23.83 -36.43
C LYS A 562 -9.16 -24.00 -37.57
N GLY A 563 -8.93 -25.24 -37.99
CA GLY A 563 -7.86 -25.52 -38.93
C GLY A 563 -6.50 -25.09 -38.39
N ASN A 564 -5.81 -24.23 -39.09
CA ASN A 564 -4.52 -23.65 -38.68
C ASN A 564 -4.64 -22.40 -37.79
N ALA A 565 -5.83 -21.83 -37.65
CA ALA A 565 -6.04 -20.63 -36.82
C ALA A 565 -6.21 -21.04 -35.35
N VAL A 566 -5.36 -20.52 -34.48
CA VAL A 566 -5.41 -20.71 -33.03
C VAL A 566 -5.67 -19.36 -32.37
N ARG A 567 -6.59 -19.34 -31.40
CA ARG A 567 -6.82 -18.20 -30.50
C ARG A 567 -6.89 -18.68 -29.06
N TYR A 568 -6.53 -17.79 -28.14
CA TYR A 568 -6.57 -18.06 -26.72
C TYR A 568 -7.63 -17.18 -26.05
N ALA A 569 -8.37 -17.73 -25.08
CA ALA A 569 -9.33 -16.99 -24.25
C ALA A 569 -8.92 -17.09 -22.80
N TYR A 570 -8.99 -15.96 -22.10
CA TYR A 570 -8.61 -15.79 -20.69
C TYR A 570 -9.83 -15.74 -19.76
N THR A 571 -11.03 -15.59 -20.33
CA THR A 571 -12.32 -15.59 -19.62
C THR A 571 -13.36 -16.30 -20.44
N ASP A 572 -14.44 -16.77 -19.79
CA ASP A 572 -15.60 -17.39 -20.48
C ASP A 572 -16.25 -16.44 -21.47
N ARG A 573 -16.32 -15.14 -21.13
CA ARG A 573 -16.82 -14.10 -22.04
C ARG A 573 -15.99 -14.00 -23.33
N GLN A 574 -14.67 -13.97 -23.21
CA GLN A 574 -13.78 -13.96 -24.38
C GLN A 574 -13.92 -15.23 -25.21
N LEU A 575 -14.16 -16.39 -24.55
CA LEU A 575 -14.44 -17.64 -25.27
C LEU A 575 -15.68 -17.51 -26.15
N GLU A 576 -16.78 -16.97 -25.64
CA GLU A 576 -18.01 -16.78 -26.39
C GLU A 576 -17.82 -15.74 -27.54
N GLU A 577 -17.08 -14.69 -27.30
CA GLU A 577 -16.73 -13.71 -28.33
C GLU A 577 -15.90 -14.35 -29.47
N ILE A 578 -14.90 -15.18 -29.13
CA ILE A 578 -14.10 -15.91 -30.10
C ILE A 578 -14.94 -16.93 -30.86
N LYS A 579 -15.84 -17.67 -30.19
CA LYS A 579 -16.77 -18.60 -30.85
C LYS A 579 -17.63 -17.87 -31.88
N SER A 580 -18.18 -16.71 -31.53
CA SER A 580 -19.02 -15.91 -32.44
C SER A 580 -18.26 -15.45 -33.69
N GLN A 581 -16.97 -15.10 -33.54
CA GLN A 581 -16.12 -14.62 -34.62
C GLN A 581 -15.61 -15.76 -35.54
N MET A 582 -15.27 -16.90 -34.97
CA MET A 582 -14.68 -18.03 -35.70
C MET A 582 -15.74 -18.95 -36.32
N GLY A 583 -17.03 -18.89 -35.86
CA GLY A 583 -18.15 -19.69 -36.35
C GLY A 583 -18.05 -21.18 -35.97
N ASP A 584 -18.79 -22.04 -36.68
CA ASP A 584 -18.94 -23.45 -36.35
C ASP A 584 -17.69 -24.32 -36.61
N LYS A 585 -17.67 -25.51 -36.03
CA LYS A 585 -16.61 -26.54 -36.12
C LYS A 585 -15.29 -26.11 -35.47
N LEU A 586 -15.38 -25.65 -34.23
CA LEU A 586 -14.24 -25.30 -33.41
C LEU A 586 -13.77 -26.49 -32.56
N SER A 587 -12.47 -26.65 -32.43
CA SER A 587 -11.87 -27.49 -31.37
C SER A 587 -11.53 -26.57 -30.21
N ILE A 588 -12.11 -26.86 -29.03
CA ILE A 588 -11.89 -26.09 -27.81
C ILE A 588 -11.21 -27.01 -26.81
N GLN A 589 -10.06 -26.57 -26.32
CA GLN A 589 -9.32 -27.22 -25.23
C GLN A 589 -9.36 -26.28 -24.02
N ARG A 590 -9.84 -26.78 -22.87
CA ARG A 590 -9.72 -26.08 -21.58
C ARG A 590 -8.42 -26.55 -20.93
N TYR A 591 -7.58 -25.62 -20.53
CA TYR A 591 -6.39 -25.90 -19.73
C TYR A 591 -6.77 -25.99 -18.26
N LYS A 592 -6.41 -27.09 -17.60
CA LYS A 592 -6.55 -27.26 -16.15
C LYS A 592 -5.29 -26.82 -15.40
N GLY A 593 -4.13 -26.88 -16.07
CA GLY A 593 -2.86 -26.44 -15.51
C GLY A 593 -1.80 -26.18 -16.58
N LEU A 594 -0.74 -25.49 -16.19
CA LEU A 594 0.41 -25.13 -17.04
C LEU A 594 1.14 -26.37 -17.59
N GLY A 595 1.07 -27.49 -16.87
CA GLY A 595 1.66 -28.76 -17.31
C GLY A 595 1.02 -29.36 -18.57
N GLU A 596 -0.19 -28.91 -18.95
CA GLU A 596 -0.87 -29.29 -20.19
C GLU A 596 -0.42 -28.46 -21.41
N MET A 597 0.33 -27.40 -21.17
CA MET A 597 0.84 -26.52 -22.22
C MET A 597 2.23 -26.99 -22.67
N ASN A 598 2.41 -27.03 -23.98
CA ASN A 598 3.75 -27.30 -24.54
C ASN A 598 4.64 -26.02 -24.45
N PRO A 599 5.96 -26.13 -24.68
CA PRO A 599 6.88 -25.00 -24.57
C PRO A 599 6.52 -23.79 -25.45
N GLU A 600 6.04 -24.04 -26.67
CA GLU A 600 5.64 -22.99 -27.61
C GLU A 600 4.41 -22.23 -27.12
N GLN A 601 3.41 -22.94 -26.57
CA GLN A 601 2.20 -22.34 -26.00
C GLN A 601 2.50 -21.50 -24.75
N LEU A 602 3.42 -21.97 -23.88
CA LEU A 602 3.88 -21.18 -22.74
C LEU A 602 4.64 -19.93 -23.18
N TRP A 603 5.44 -20.04 -24.22
CA TRP A 603 6.08 -18.85 -24.80
C TRP A 603 5.05 -17.85 -25.34
N GLU A 604 4.16 -18.30 -26.23
CA GLU A 604 3.21 -17.44 -26.94
C GLU A 604 2.22 -16.70 -26.04
N THR A 605 1.94 -17.23 -24.84
CA THR A 605 0.86 -16.70 -23.99
C THR A 605 1.36 -16.01 -22.72
N PRO A 606 1.91 -16.69 -21.65
CA PRO A 606 2.31 -15.97 -20.45
C PRO A 606 3.77 -15.47 -20.45
N MET A 607 4.62 -15.85 -21.44
CA MET A 607 6.06 -15.57 -21.34
C MET A 607 6.56 -14.54 -22.35
N ASP A 608 6.02 -14.49 -23.59
CA ASP A 608 6.44 -13.52 -24.60
C ASP A 608 6.06 -12.08 -24.17
N PRO A 609 7.04 -11.17 -24.00
CA PRO A 609 6.79 -9.79 -23.62
C PRO A 609 5.82 -9.03 -24.51
N LYS A 610 5.64 -9.47 -25.77
CA LYS A 610 4.76 -8.81 -26.74
C LYS A 610 3.29 -9.19 -26.57
N ASN A 611 3.03 -10.39 -26.08
CA ASN A 611 1.68 -10.98 -26.07
C ASN A 611 1.14 -11.25 -24.66
N ARG A 612 2.02 -11.39 -23.67
CA ARG A 612 1.66 -11.76 -22.31
C ARG A 612 0.89 -10.66 -21.57
N THR A 613 0.01 -11.08 -20.67
CA THR A 613 -0.62 -10.22 -19.66
C THR A 613 -0.02 -10.50 -18.31
N LEU A 614 0.54 -9.47 -17.66
CA LEU A 614 1.05 -9.51 -16.29
C LEU A 614 0.27 -8.53 -15.44
N ILE A 615 -0.21 -9.00 -14.28
CA ILE A 615 -0.79 -8.13 -13.26
C ILE A 615 0.33 -7.75 -12.30
N ARG A 616 0.61 -6.45 -12.16
CA ARG A 616 1.55 -5.95 -11.16
C ARG A 616 0.92 -6.04 -9.78
N VAL A 617 1.65 -6.55 -8.82
CA VAL A 617 1.23 -6.59 -7.42
C VAL A 617 1.57 -5.26 -6.76
N ASN A 618 0.58 -4.60 -6.18
CA ASN A 618 0.73 -3.37 -5.42
C ASN A 618 0.14 -3.55 -4.03
N VAL A 619 0.65 -2.77 -3.08
CA VAL A 619 0.05 -2.60 -1.76
C VAL A 619 -0.42 -1.16 -1.70
N ASP A 620 -1.72 -0.96 -1.86
CA ASP A 620 -2.32 0.38 -1.83
C ASP A 620 -2.61 0.82 -0.39
N ASP A 621 -3.03 -0.13 0.46
CA ASP A 621 -3.27 0.06 1.88
C ASP A 621 -2.60 -1.08 2.67
N ALA A 622 -1.63 -0.72 3.53
CA ALA A 622 -0.87 -1.69 4.31
C ALA A 622 -1.71 -2.34 5.43
N GLU A 623 -2.69 -1.61 5.97
CA GLU A 623 -3.60 -2.13 7.01
C GLU A 623 -4.57 -3.16 6.42
N ALA A 624 -5.22 -2.81 5.31
CA ALA A 624 -6.13 -3.72 4.61
C ALA A 624 -5.41 -5.00 4.15
N ALA A 625 -4.19 -4.87 3.60
CA ALA A 625 -3.36 -6.01 3.21
C ALA A 625 -3.00 -6.89 4.42
N ASP A 626 -2.59 -6.30 5.55
CA ASP A 626 -2.29 -7.03 6.78
C ASP A 626 -3.49 -7.80 7.32
N GLN A 627 -4.66 -7.17 7.35
CA GLN A 627 -5.91 -7.82 7.78
C GLN A 627 -6.30 -8.97 6.84
N ALA A 628 -6.16 -8.78 5.53
CA ALA A 628 -6.45 -9.82 4.55
C ALA A 628 -5.54 -11.05 4.73
N PHE A 629 -4.23 -10.85 4.90
CA PHE A 629 -3.30 -11.95 5.14
C PHE A 629 -3.54 -12.62 6.50
N SER A 630 -3.79 -11.87 7.57
CA SER A 630 -4.11 -12.42 8.88
C SER A 630 -5.40 -13.23 8.88
N MET A 631 -6.45 -12.72 8.20
CA MET A 631 -7.73 -13.41 8.09
C MET A 631 -7.64 -14.68 7.24
N LEU A 632 -7.02 -14.61 6.06
CA LEU A 632 -6.97 -15.72 5.11
C LEU A 632 -5.92 -16.77 5.49
N MET A 633 -4.77 -16.34 6.00
CA MET A 633 -3.59 -17.17 6.21
C MET A 633 -3.22 -17.36 7.67
N GLY A 634 -3.83 -16.61 8.60
CA GLY A 634 -3.62 -16.68 10.04
C GLY A 634 -4.05 -18.02 10.69
N GLU A 635 -3.73 -18.21 11.99
CA GLU A 635 -4.06 -19.44 12.73
C GLU A 635 -5.55 -19.58 12.98
N GLU A 636 -6.25 -18.47 13.26
CA GLU A 636 -7.68 -18.45 13.53
C GLU A 636 -8.51 -18.92 12.32
N VAL A 637 -9.40 -19.86 12.58
CA VAL A 637 -10.25 -20.47 11.54
C VAL A 637 -11.52 -19.67 11.32
N GLU A 638 -12.08 -19.10 12.40
CA GLU A 638 -13.39 -18.44 12.38
C GLU A 638 -13.45 -17.22 11.47
N PRO A 639 -12.47 -16.29 11.46
CA PRO A 639 -12.47 -15.17 10.54
C PRO A 639 -12.50 -15.60 9.07
N ARG A 640 -11.71 -16.61 8.71
CA ARG A 640 -11.66 -17.18 7.36
C ARG A 640 -12.98 -17.87 6.98
N ARG A 641 -13.59 -18.60 7.93
CA ARG A 641 -14.91 -19.23 7.73
C ARG A 641 -16.00 -18.18 7.47
N ASN A 642 -16.02 -17.12 8.26
CA ASN A 642 -16.97 -16.04 8.12
C ASN A 642 -16.82 -15.34 6.79
N PHE A 643 -15.59 -15.03 6.38
CA PHE A 643 -15.28 -14.47 5.06
C PHE A 643 -15.83 -15.36 3.92
N ILE A 644 -15.64 -16.68 3.99
CA ILE A 644 -16.16 -17.61 2.97
C ILE A 644 -17.70 -17.57 2.95
N ILE A 645 -18.36 -17.54 4.10
CA ILE A 645 -19.82 -17.51 4.20
C ILE A 645 -20.37 -16.19 3.62
N GLU A 646 -19.77 -15.06 4.00
CA GLU A 646 -20.20 -13.73 3.56
C GLU A 646 -20.02 -13.54 2.05
N ASN A 647 -18.99 -14.14 1.45
CA ASN A 647 -18.68 -14.01 0.04
C ASN A 647 -19.16 -15.19 -0.83
N ALA A 648 -19.89 -16.15 -0.26
CA ALA A 648 -20.35 -17.35 -0.97
C ALA A 648 -21.28 -17.03 -2.17
N HIS A 649 -22.00 -15.91 -2.10
CA HIS A 649 -22.91 -15.48 -3.16
C HIS A 649 -22.20 -14.96 -4.43
N PHE A 650 -20.91 -14.62 -4.35
CA PHE A 650 -20.11 -14.23 -5.52
C PHE A 650 -19.53 -15.43 -6.29
N VAL A 651 -19.69 -16.65 -5.77
CA VAL A 651 -19.16 -17.86 -6.41
C VAL A 651 -20.12 -18.29 -7.52
N GLU A 652 -19.77 -18.02 -8.77
CA GLU A 652 -20.56 -18.40 -9.95
C GLU A 652 -20.30 -19.85 -10.39
N ASN A 653 -19.07 -20.35 -10.24
CA ASN A 653 -18.67 -21.69 -10.67
C ASN A 653 -17.90 -22.40 -9.55
N LEU A 654 -18.48 -23.46 -8.99
CA LEU A 654 -17.75 -24.38 -8.11
C LEU A 654 -17.02 -25.40 -8.99
N ASP A 655 -15.71 -25.46 -8.90
CA ASP A 655 -14.90 -26.54 -9.50
C ASP A 655 -15.00 -27.74 -8.55
N ILE A 656 -16.08 -28.56 -8.74
CA ILE A 656 -16.37 -29.75 -7.95
C ILE A 656 -15.86 -30.97 -8.69
#